data_ca35774d0be9e9531710811bf7cd484c
#
_entry.id   ca35774d0be9e9531710811bf7cd484c
#
_cell.length_a   1.000
_cell.length_b   1.000
_cell.length_c   1.000
_cell.angle_alpha   90.00
_cell.angle_beta   90.00
_cell.angle_gamma   90.00
#
_symmetry.space_group_name_H-M   'P 1'
#
loop_
_entity.id
_entity.type
_entity.pdbx_description
1 polymer ?
#
loop_
_entity_poly.entity_id
_entity_poly.type
_entity_poly.pdbx_seq_one_letter_code
_entity_poly.pdbx_strand_id
1 'polypeptide(L)'
;AFRTIERMDKPCIAAINGVALGGGMEFALACHVRLAEQTALFGQPEIRLNLLPGYGGTQRLTRLLSDRDGTEGLVQAIEMILGGRTMTAQEAESTGVIDEVVTDSGDVVAHASALVRDYVHDPEHSRLGKLYRHVRERRAAWEQPASLDLDAALALPPVVRLLKQAEAVGRSTHAARALEAIRTGWTDGLAAGLAHEARLFAEAVVNPEAGKAGIRAFFDRASAPLPVRRGAIVDSEREQALASQGDLLPVGAPFFPGLTPIPEWQYGLGVIKDPHTGAPRHGEPKDVEQQVVVPVETPGPNDVLLYVLASEVNFNDIWAITGIPVSPFDSHDRDVQVTGSGGVGLVAAVGGAVKSEGRVRVGDLVTIYSGQSDLLSPLAGRDPMSADFHIQGYETFEGSHQQFLLVQAPQCHPLPPDVSLEAAGSYILNLGTIVRALFTTLQITGGRTMFVEGAATGTGLEALKTAVAHGVKVTGLVSSDDRARVVEGYGAVGAINRRAPDIADCFTMVPGDAAGIAQWEAAGQPMLDAFRAQHGGQLADYVVSHAGEQSFPRSVQLLAEGGSLAFYGASTGYHFTFAGKPGAVPVDTIYERANLRAGEAVLVYYGPGLAAHELVDAVGIEAIEAAAARRARIAVVCYSDAQREFVRSLGFGDQLAGVVALDELRRRASVEFEWPATMPSLPDVRRDPAAFKEAVRAFQERTIKPIGQAVGKLLRSSDNPRGAPDLVFERAAHDSLAASTALVQPFSGRVVYAEDMHHRRYSFYAPQVWMRQRRVLLPTCSILGTHLCNAYEVVRMNQMLAAGQLDVTAPTVVPWASLPEAHQAMWENRHAGATYVVNHALPSAGIRSRDELYEAWAALEASR
;
A
#
# COMPACT_ATOMS: atom_id res chain seq x y z
N ALA A 1 -3.47 12.10 26.58
CA ALA A 1 -4.66 11.72 25.81
C ALA A 1 -5.69 10.97 26.69
N PHE A 2 -5.36 9.86 27.34
CA PHE A 2 -6.35 9.07 28.12
C PHE A 2 -6.93 9.81 29.32
N ARG A 3 -6.13 10.68 29.97
CA ARG A 3 -6.64 11.58 31.03
C ARG A 3 -7.71 12.56 30.53
N THR A 4 -7.70 12.92 29.26
CA THR A 4 -8.76 13.76 28.67
C THR A 4 -10.08 13.01 28.65
N ILE A 5 -10.07 11.72 28.28
CA ILE A 5 -11.26 10.86 28.28
C ILE A 5 -11.83 10.70 29.67
N GLU A 6 -10.96 10.42 30.66
CA GLU A 6 -11.35 10.27 32.05
C GLU A 6 -12.04 11.51 32.65
N ARG A 7 -11.65 12.71 32.20
CA ARG A 7 -12.11 13.99 32.69
C ARG A 7 -13.20 14.63 31.88
N MET A 8 -13.67 13.93 30.82
CA MET A 8 -14.77 14.45 30.00
C MET A 8 -16.03 14.65 30.84
N ASP A 9 -16.74 15.75 30.58
CA ASP A 9 -18.03 16.05 31.23
C ASP A 9 -19.20 15.29 30.60
N LYS A 10 -18.88 14.36 29.69
CA LYS A 10 -19.83 13.43 29.05
C LYS A 10 -19.35 11.99 29.24
N PRO A 11 -20.25 11.03 29.44
CA PRO A 11 -19.87 9.63 29.54
C PRO A 11 -19.23 9.15 28.24
N CYS A 12 -18.16 8.36 28.36
CA CYS A 12 -17.49 7.68 27.28
C CYS A 12 -17.62 6.17 27.48
N ILE A 13 -18.13 5.46 26.50
CA ILE A 13 -18.31 4.01 26.51
C ILE A 13 -17.26 3.38 25.61
N ALA A 14 -16.53 2.38 26.11
CA ALA A 14 -15.78 1.45 25.28
C ALA A 14 -16.71 0.29 24.87
N ALA A 15 -17.01 0.19 23.59
CA ALA A 15 -17.72 -0.92 22.98
C ALA A 15 -16.71 -1.88 22.36
N ILE A 16 -16.47 -3.03 23.00
CA ILE A 16 -15.35 -3.92 22.72
C ILE A 16 -15.87 -5.19 22.02
N ASN A 17 -15.62 -5.29 20.72
CA ASN A 17 -16.07 -6.40 19.89
C ASN A 17 -14.99 -7.46 19.58
N GLY A 18 -13.85 -7.41 20.28
CA GLY A 18 -12.74 -8.33 20.04
C GLY A 18 -11.64 -8.20 21.09
N VAL A 19 -10.39 -8.15 20.65
CA VAL A 19 -9.22 -8.17 21.53
C VAL A 19 -8.88 -6.77 22.04
N ALA A 20 -8.85 -6.58 23.36
CA ALA A 20 -8.39 -5.37 24.04
C ALA A 20 -7.16 -5.71 24.89
N LEU A 21 -5.97 -5.72 24.29
CA LEU A 21 -4.70 -6.04 24.94
C LEU A 21 -3.79 -4.81 25.01
N GLY A 22 -2.97 -4.71 26.07
CA GLY A 22 -2.00 -3.64 26.22
C GLY A 22 -2.65 -2.26 26.14
N GLY A 23 -2.17 -1.41 25.23
CA GLY A 23 -2.72 -0.07 25.01
C GLY A 23 -4.22 -0.05 24.68
N GLY A 24 -4.77 -1.08 24.04
CA GLY A 24 -6.22 -1.21 23.83
C GLY A 24 -6.99 -1.39 25.15
N MET A 25 -6.46 -2.22 26.05
CA MET A 25 -7.05 -2.35 27.38
C MET A 25 -6.88 -1.07 28.20
N GLU A 26 -5.73 -0.41 28.14
CA GLU A 26 -5.48 0.87 28.81
C GLU A 26 -6.45 1.98 28.35
N PHE A 27 -6.76 1.99 27.06
CA PHE A 27 -7.77 2.89 26.48
C PHE A 27 -9.18 2.57 27.02
N ALA A 28 -9.57 1.29 27.03
CA ALA A 28 -10.84 0.85 27.57
C ALA A 28 -10.98 1.20 29.07
N LEU A 29 -9.91 1.01 29.85
CA LEU A 29 -9.85 1.39 31.28
C LEU A 29 -9.96 2.90 31.48
N ALA A 30 -9.60 3.74 30.52
CA ALA A 30 -9.79 5.19 30.58
C ALA A 30 -11.25 5.61 30.30
N CYS A 31 -12.02 4.81 29.57
CA CYS A 31 -13.45 5.05 29.35
C CYS A 31 -14.27 4.88 30.66
N HIS A 32 -15.45 5.51 30.73
CA HIS A 32 -16.28 5.47 31.93
C HIS A 32 -17.04 4.16 32.07
N VAL A 33 -17.49 3.59 30.92
CA VAL A 33 -18.20 2.32 30.88
C VAL A 33 -17.55 1.44 29.83
N ARG A 34 -17.48 0.15 30.08
CA ARG A 34 -16.89 -0.87 29.19
C ARG A 34 -17.93 -1.97 28.96
N LEU A 35 -18.33 -2.11 27.71
CA LEU A 35 -19.21 -3.16 27.22
C LEU A 35 -18.40 -4.07 26.30
N ALA A 36 -18.63 -5.37 26.35
CA ALA A 36 -17.90 -6.29 25.52
C ALA A 36 -18.80 -7.37 24.90
N GLU A 37 -18.44 -7.81 23.71
CA GLU A 37 -18.98 -9.05 23.18
C GLU A 37 -18.42 -10.27 23.91
N GLN A 38 -19.14 -11.37 23.88
CA GLN A 38 -18.80 -12.62 24.56
C GLN A 38 -17.43 -13.17 24.16
N THR A 39 -16.97 -12.88 22.93
CA THR A 39 -15.69 -13.35 22.37
C THR A 39 -14.50 -12.44 22.68
N ALA A 40 -14.72 -11.30 23.36
CA ALA A 40 -13.67 -10.35 23.66
C ALA A 40 -12.63 -10.92 24.64
N LEU A 41 -11.37 -10.49 24.46
CA LEU A 41 -10.23 -10.87 25.30
C LEU A 41 -9.54 -9.62 25.85
N PHE A 42 -9.09 -9.69 27.11
CA PHE A 42 -8.47 -8.58 27.84
C PHE A 42 -7.12 -8.99 28.41
N GLY A 43 -6.17 -8.05 28.51
CA GLY A 43 -4.88 -8.34 29.14
C GLY A 43 -3.86 -7.22 29.02
N GLN A 44 -2.78 -7.37 29.81
CA GLN A 44 -1.60 -6.48 29.81
C GLN A 44 -0.34 -7.28 29.47
N PRO A 45 -0.10 -7.64 28.19
CA PRO A 45 0.98 -8.54 27.79
C PRO A 45 2.34 -7.88 27.62
N GLU A 46 2.51 -6.59 27.93
CA GLU A 46 3.70 -5.78 27.66
C GLU A 46 4.98 -6.39 28.23
N ILE A 47 4.89 -7.08 29.37
CA ILE A 47 6.02 -7.79 29.98
C ILE A 47 6.63 -8.85 29.05
N ARG A 48 5.85 -9.41 28.14
CA ARG A 48 6.32 -10.38 27.13
C ARG A 48 7.19 -9.74 26.06
N LEU A 49 7.09 -8.41 25.91
CA LEU A 49 7.89 -7.58 25.02
C LEU A 49 9.07 -6.91 25.72
N ASN A 50 9.35 -7.29 26.97
CA ASN A 50 10.32 -6.62 27.84
C ASN A 50 9.95 -5.14 28.09
N LEU A 51 8.66 -4.86 28.20
CA LEU A 51 8.08 -3.57 28.50
C LEU A 51 7.20 -3.66 29.76
N LEU A 52 6.63 -2.54 30.15
CA LEU A 52 5.54 -2.43 31.12
C LEU A 52 4.40 -1.65 30.45
N PRO A 53 3.15 -1.69 30.95
CA PRO A 53 2.09 -0.81 30.49
C PRO A 53 2.53 0.65 30.59
N GLY A 54 2.24 1.47 29.58
CA GLY A 54 2.78 2.83 29.47
C GLY A 54 1.75 3.93 29.34
N TYR A 55 0.46 3.57 29.26
CA TYR A 55 -0.65 4.50 29.12
C TYR A 55 -1.64 4.44 30.30
N GLY A 56 -1.20 3.92 31.43
CA GLY A 56 -1.92 3.91 32.69
C GLY A 56 -2.45 2.55 33.11
N GLY A 57 -1.99 1.45 32.47
CA GLY A 57 -2.37 0.09 32.80
C GLY A 57 -1.96 -0.31 34.21
N THR A 58 -0.74 0.02 34.64
CA THR A 58 -0.26 -0.26 36.00
C THR A 58 -1.05 0.49 37.08
N GLN A 59 -1.67 1.60 36.71
CA GLN A 59 -2.39 2.47 37.63
C GLN A 59 -3.89 2.17 37.71
N ARG A 60 -4.54 2.11 36.51
CA ARG A 60 -6.00 1.95 36.44
C ARG A 60 -6.45 0.55 36.80
N LEU A 61 -5.72 -0.45 36.34
CA LEU A 61 -6.08 -1.85 36.58
C LEU A 61 -5.93 -2.20 38.06
N THR A 62 -4.81 -1.82 38.68
CA THR A 62 -4.55 -2.07 40.12
C THR A 62 -5.59 -1.40 41.00
N ARG A 63 -5.92 -0.13 40.69
CA ARG A 63 -6.93 0.62 41.43
C ARG A 63 -8.33 0.05 41.23
N LEU A 64 -8.68 -0.29 39.97
CA LEU A 64 -10.01 -0.81 39.64
C LEU A 64 -10.32 -2.12 40.38
N LEU A 65 -9.38 -3.06 40.32
CA LEU A 65 -9.60 -4.37 40.93
C LEU A 65 -9.48 -4.34 42.46
N SER A 66 -8.57 -3.51 43.00
CA SER A 66 -8.46 -3.36 44.46
C SER A 66 -9.66 -2.65 45.09
N ASP A 67 -10.28 -1.70 44.42
CA ASP A 67 -11.52 -1.07 44.90
C ASP A 67 -12.67 -2.05 45.05
N ARG A 68 -12.68 -3.10 44.24
CA ARG A 68 -13.72 -4.13 44.24
C ARG A 68 -13.44 -5.23 45.27
N ASP A 69 -12.24 -5.86 45.13
CA ASP A 69 -11.92 -7.10 45.84
C ASP A 69 -10.71 -6.96 46.80
N GLY A 70 -10.35 -5.74 47.15
CA GLY A 70 -9.28 -5.46 48.11
C GLY A 70 -7.93 -6.00 47.69
N THR A 71 -7.24 -6.67 48.62
CA THR A 71 -5.91 -7.26 48.40
C THR A 71 -5.94 -8.34 47.33
N GLU A 72 -7.00 -9.12 47.19
CA GLU A 72 -7.15 -10.17 46.20
C GLU A 72 -7.23 -9.57 44.79
N GLY A 73 -8.02 -8.50 44.57
CA GLY A 73 -8.10 -7.76 43.33
C GLY A 73 -6.78 -7.11 42.96
N LEU A 74 -6.05 -6.57 43.95
CA LEU A 74 -4.70 -6.03 43.69
C LEU A 74 -3.74 -7.12 43.22
N VAL A 75 -3.74 -8.29 43.78
CA VAL A 75 -2.93 -9.44 43.36
C VAL A 75 -3.27 -9.85 41.95
N GLN A 76 -4.56 -9.96 41.63
CA GLN A 76 -5.01 -10.29 40.24
C GLN A 76 -4.49 -9.25 39.22
N ALA A 77 -4.55 -7.97 39.53
CA ALA A 77 -4.01 -6.94 38.64
C ALA A 77 -2.50 -7.09 38.45
N ILE A 78 -1.76 -7.36 39.52
CA ILE A 78 -0.31 -7.62 39.47
C ILE A 78 -0.01 -8.88 38.66
N GLU A 79 -0.79 -9.95 38.80
CA GLU A 79 -0.65 -11.16 37.99
C GLU A 79 -0.88 -10.92 36.50
N MET A 80 -1.82 -10.08 36.15
CA MET A 80 -2.03 -9.68 34.75
C MET A 80 -0.85 -8.88 34.19
N ILE A 81 -0.34 -7.93 34.95
CA ILE A 81 0.76 -7.05 34.52
C ILE A 81 2.09 -7.79 34.42
N LEU A 82 2.45 -8.58 35.44
CA LEU A 82 3.73 -9.28 35.52
C LEU A 82 3.74 -10.63 34.79
N GLY A 83 2.58 -11.28 34.69
CA GLY A 83 2.42 -12.55 33.98
C GLY A 83 2.03 -12.39 32.52
N GLY A 84 1.50 -11.24 32.14
CA GLY A 84 0.95 -11.01 30.80
C GLY A 84 -0.24 -11.92 30.48
N ARG A 85 -1.01 -12.33 31.52
CA ARG A 85 -2.20 -13.18 31.36
C ARG A 85 -3.30 -12.44 30.63
N THR A 86 -4.05 -13.15 29.81
CA THR A 86 -5.31 -12.71 29.22
C THR A 86 -6.50 -13.27 29.98
N MET A 87 -7.65 -12.60 29.94
CA MET A 87 -8.92 -13.06 30.46
C MET A 87 -10.02 -12.98 29.40
N THR A 88 -11.01 -13.83 29.49
CA THR A 88 -12.22 -13.82 28.66
C THR A 88 -13.15 -12.68 29.08
N ALA A 89 -14.15 -12.40 28.24
CA ALA A 89 -15.18 -11.40 28.58
C ALA A 89 -15.94 -11.74 29.88
N GLN A 90 -16.27 -13.03 30.09
CA GLN A 90 -16.93 -13.48 31.32
C GLN A 90 -16.05 -13.29 32.57
N GLU A 91 -14.73 -13.63 32.47
CA GLU A 91 -13.80 -13.36 33.56
C GLU A 91 -13.66 -11.87 33.82
N ALA A 92 -13.61 -11.05 32.76
CA ALA A 92 -13.48 -9.58 32.85
C ALA A 92 -14.74 -8.94 33.49
N GLU A 93 -15.92 -9.43 33.20
CA GLU A 93 -17.17 -9.01 33.83
C GLU A 93 -17.20 -9.45 35.32
N SER A 94 -16.88 -10.73 35.58
CA SER A 94 -16.87 -11.27 36.95
C SER A 94 -15.87 -10.55 37.85
N THR A 95 -14.76 -10.07 37.34
CA THR A 95 -13.73 -9.31 38.04
C THR A 95 -13.97 -7.79 38.01
N GLY A 96 -14.95 -7.29 37.27
CA GLY A 96 -15.24 -5.86 37.13
C GLY A 96 -14.29 -5.08 36.22
N VAL A 97 -13.47 -5.76 35.44
CA VAL A 97 -12.66 -5.12 34.36
C VAL A 97 -13.59 -4.52 33.31
N ILE A 98 -14.71 -5.19 33.03
CA ILE A 98 -15.79 -4.64 32.20
C ILE A 98 -17.09 -4.57 32.98
N ASP A 99 -18.03 -3.75 32.53
CA ASP A 99 -19.27 -3.47 33.21
C ASP A 99 -20.41 -4.40 32.73
N GLU A 100 -20.31 -4.97 31.50
CA GLU A 100 -21.33 -5.87 30.95
C GLU A 100 -20.81 -6.63 29.76
N VAL A 101 -21.14 -7.94 29.67
CA VAL A 101 -21.05 -8.77 28.45
C VAL A 101 -22.38 -8.72 27.72
N VAL A 102 -22.38 -8.26 26.48
CA VAL A 102 -23.56 -8.20 25.61
C VAL A 102 -23.77 -9.58 24.98
N THR A 103 -24.79 -10.30 25.46
CA THR A 103 -25.06 -11.71 25.11
C THR A 103 -26.11 -11.91 24.01
N ASP A 104 -27.04 -10.99 23.88
CA ASP A 104 -28.10 -11.08 22.88
C ASP A 104 -27.55 -10.62 21.52
N SER A 105 -27.56 -11.45 20.51
CA SER A 105 -27.31 -11.29 19.07
C SER A 105 -27.08 -9.86 18.54
N GLY A 106 -26.84 -8.93 19.40
CA GLY A 106 -26.75 -7.50 19.25
C GLY A 106 -25.29 -7.08 19.18
N ASP A 107 -25.00 -6.34 18.18
CA ASP A 107 -23.89 -5.46 18.02
C ASP A 107 -23.65 -4.66 19.32
N VAL A 108 -22.52 -4.85 19.98
CA VAL A 108 -22.14 -4.11 21.20
C VAL A 108 -22.20 -2.60 21.00
N VAL A 109 -22.02 -2.11 19.77
CA VAL A 109 -22.14 -0.71 19.39
C VAL A 109 -23.61 -0.27 19.40
N ALA A 110 -24.51 -1.11 18.93
CA ALA A 110 -25.95 -0.84 18.98
C ALA A 110 -26.45 -0.76 20.45
N HIS A 111 -25.97 -1.66 21.32
CA HIS A 111 -26.26 -1.64 22.75
C HIS A 111 -25.70 -0.38 23.42
N ALA A 112 -24.45 -0.02 23.18
CA ALA A 112 -23.84 1.22 23.65
C ALA A 112 -24.62 2.46 23.18
N SER A 113 -25.06 2.46 21.92
CA SER A 113 -25.87 3.56 21.35
C SER A 113 -27.23 3.70 22.01
N ALA A 114 -27.86 2.58 22.44
CA ALA A 114 -29.09 2.61 23.21
C ALA A 114 -28.89 3.28 24.59
N LEU A 115 -27.83 2.88 25.30
CA LEU A 115 -27.49 3.50 26.60
C LEU A 115 -27.21 5.01 26.45
N VAL A 116 -26.60 5.44 25.37
CA VAL A 116 -26.37 6.86 25.09
C VAL A 116 -27.67 7.59 24.80
N ARG A 117 -28.60 7.01 24.04
CA ARG A 117 -29.92 7.61 23.82
C ARG A 117 -30.69 7.81 25.12
N ASP A 118 -30.72 6.78 25.99
CA ASP A 118 -31.37 6.89 27.31
C ASP A 118 -30.71 7.98 28.17
N TYR A 119 -29.40 8.08 28.13
CA TYR A 119 -28.68 9.13 28.84
C TYR A 119 -28.99 10.54 28.34
N VAL A 120 -29.13 10.72 27.02
CA VAL A 120 -29.49 12.02 26.45
C VAL A 120 -30.88 12.45 26.88
N HIS A 121 -31.83 11.51 27.06
CA HIS A 121 -33.20 11.78 27.51
C HIS A 121 -33.27 12.02 29.01
N ASP A 122 -32.53 11.25 29.82
CA ASP A 122 -32.50 11.36 31.26
C ASP A 122 -31.04 11.17 31.80
N PRO A 123 -30.25 12.25 31.82
CA PRO A 123 -28.86 12.15 32.28
C PRO A 123 -28.72 11.77 33.73
N GLU A 124 -29.73 12.04 34.55
CA GLU A 124 -29.66 11.85 36.00
C GLU A 124 -30.06 10.42 36.41
N HIS A 125 -31.11 9.86 35.82
CA HIS A 125 -31.67 8.59 36.28
C HIS A 125 -31.38 7.40 35.38
N SER A 126 -30.90 7.64 34.15
CA SER A 126 -30.50 6.56 33.24
C SER A 126 -29.39 5.68 33.83
N ARG A 127 -29.29 4.44 33.35
CA ARG A 127 -28.25 3.51 33.77
C ARG A 127 -26.86 4.09 33.52
N LEU A 128 -26.61 4.62 32.33
CA LEU A 128 -25.33 5.24 31.96
C LEU A 128 -25.03 6.44 32.86
N GLY A 129 -25.98 7.29 33.17
CA GLY A 129 -25.79 8.43 34.05
C GLY A 129 -25.39 8.03 35.49
N LYS A 130 -25.99 6.96 36.02
CA LYS A 130 -25.62 6.41 37.33
C LYS A 130 -24.19 5.84 37.34
N LEU A 131 -23.86 5.01 36.34
CA LEU A 131 -22.51 4.44 36.19
C LEU A 131 -21.46 5.54 36.01
N TYR A 132 -21.73 6.52 35.17
CA TYR A 132 -20.82 7.66 34.94
C TYR A 132 -20.48 8.43 36.20
N ARG A 133 -21.50 8.78 37.01
CA ARG A 133 -21.25 9.47 38.29
C ARG A 133 -20.43 8.62 39.24
N HIS A 134 -20.81 7.35 39.42
CA HIS A 134 -20.07 6.42 40.29
C HIS A 134 -18.58 6.29 39.88
N VAL A 135 -18.32 6.15 38.56
CA VAL A 135 -16.94 6.08 38.09
C VAL A 135 -16.16 7.37 38.30
N ARG A 136 -16.79 8.53 38.15
CA ARG A 136 -16.15 9.81 38.42
C ARG A 136 -15.81 10.01 39.92
N GLU A 137 -16.70 9.66 40.80
CA GLU A 137 -16.48 9.69 42.26
C GLU A 137 -15.32 8.76 42.65
N ARG A 138 -15.34 7.54 42.18
CA ARG A 138 -14.28 6.55 42.41
C ARG A 138 -12.92 7.03 41.87
N ARG A 139 -12.85 7.57 40.69
CA ARG A 139 -11.61 8.08 40.10
C ARG A 139 -11.08 9.33 40.79
N ALA A 140 -11.94 10.15 41.35
CA ALA A 140 -11.52 11.26 42.19
C ALA A 140 -10.76 10.79 43.45
N ALA A 141 -11.16 9.67 44.04
CA ALA A 141 -10.46 9.06 45.19
C ALA A 141 -9.06 8.52 44.77
N TRP A 142 -8.88 8.10 43.50
CA TRP A 142 -7.59 7.60 43.03
C TRP A 142 -6.47 8.66 42.95
N GLU A 143 -6.80 9.94 43.00
CA GLU A 143 -5.80 11.02 43.07
C GLU A 143 -5.10 11.07 44.44
N GLN A 144 -5.61 10.35 45.44
CA GLN A 144 -5.03 10.21 46.78
C GLN A 144 -4.22 8.90 46.91
N PRO A 145 -3.31 8.80 47.88
CA PRO A 145 -2.67 7.55 48.27
C PRO A 145 -3.69 6.44 48.52
N ALA A 146 -3.35 5.21 48.14
CA ALA A 146 -4.21 4.06 48.45
C ALA A 146 -4.06 3.61 49.87
N SER A 147 -5.13 3.08 50.45
CA SER A 147 -5.17 2.66 51.84
C SER A 147 -4.72 1.21 52.08
N LEU A 148 -4.72 0.36 51.01
CA LEU A 148 -4.31 -1.04 51.12
C LEU A 148 -2.77 -1.15 51.21
N ASP A 149 -2.32 -2.13 51.99
CA ASP A 149 -0.90 -2.43 52.16
C ASP A 149 -0.35 -3.17 50.93
N LEU A 150 0.37 -2.43 50.08
CA LEU A 150 0.99 -2.96 48.87
C LEU A 150 2.08 -3.98 49.20
N ASP A 151 2.88 -3.78 50.24
CA ASP A 151 3.99 -4.66 50.59
C ASP A 151 3.45 -6.02 51.08
N ALA A 152 2.36 -6.02 51.84
CA ALA A 152 1.67 -7.23 52.21
C ALA A 152 1.13 -7.99 50.98
N ALA A 153 0.58 -7.31 49.98
CA ALA A 153 0.13 -7.95 48.73
C ALA A 153 1.31 -8.53 47.92
N LEU A 154 2.44 -7.80 47.84
CA LEU A 154 3.65 -8.27 47.11
C LEU A 154 4.31 -9.48 47.76
N ALA A 155 4.11 -9.69 49.07
CA ALA A 155 4.62 -10.84 49.82
C ALA A 155 3.78 -12.12 49.60
N LEU A 156 2.63 -12.05 48.97
CA LEU A 156 1.75 -13.21 48.77
C LEU A 156 2.34 -14.20 47.76
N PRO A 157 2.12 -15.53 47.97
CA PRO A 157 2.73 -16.59 47.20
C PRO A 157 2.53 -16.45 45.66
N PRO A 158 1.37 -16.01 45.11
CA PRO A 158 1.19 -15.82 43.69
C PRO A 158 2.17 -14.80 43.12
N VAL A 159 2.33 -13.63 43.75
CA VAL A 159 3.20 -12.55 43.31
C VAL A 159 4.68 -12.96 43.38
N VAL A 160 5.08 -13.55 44.53
CA VAL A 160 6.44 -14.07 44.73
C VAL A 160 6.83 -15.11 43.66
N ARG A 161 5.88 -15.95 43.29
CA ARG A 161 6.05 -16.94 42.22
C ARG A 161 6.31 -16.29 40.86
N LEU A 162 5.54 -15.25 40.48
CA LEU A 162 5.72 -14.48 39.26
C LEU A 162 7.07 -13.76 39.19
N LEU A 163 7.51 -13.19 40.33
CA LEU A 163 8.82 -12.53 40.39
C LEU A 163 9.96 -13.53 40.16
N LYS A 164 9.88 -14.71 40.76
CA LYS A 164 10.84 -15.80 40.49
C LYS A 164 10.80 -16.28 39.02
N GLN A 165 9.61 -16.34 38.43
CA GLN A 165 9.47 -16.69 37.00
C GLN A 165 10.06 -15.59 36.11
N ALA A 166 9.83 -14.32 36.43
CA ALA A 166 10.44 -13.20 35.70
C ALA A 166 11.97 -13.23 35.79
N GLU A 167 12.52 -13.60 36.94
CA GLU A 167 13.96 -13.78 37.13
C GLU A 167 14.50 -14.93 36.25
N ALA A 168 13.83 -16.08 36.27
CA ALA A 168 14.24 -17.25 35.49
C ALA A 168 14.27 -17.01 33.98
N VAL A 169 13.46 -16.06 33.45
CA VAL A 169 13.39 -15.70 32.04
C VAL A 169 14.06 -14.35 31.70
N GLY A 170 14.87 -13.80 32.64
CA GLY A 170 15.63 -12.58 32.41
C GLY A 170 14.79 -11.27 32.36
N ARG A 171 13.60 -11.29 32.94
CA ARG A 171 12.67 -10.14 32.95
C ARG A 171 12.58 -9.40 34.28
N SER A 172 13.46 -9.67 35.23
CA SER A 172 13.45 -9.07 36.59
C SER A 172 13.44 -7.55 36.55
N THR A 173 14.23 -6.94 35.69
CA THR A 173 14.30 -5.48 35.56
C THR A 173 12.97 -4.87 35.13
N HIS A 174 12.25 -5.52 34.20
CA HIS A 174 10.97 -5.04 33.69
C HIS A 174 9.85 -5.23 34.72
N ALA A 175 9.86 -6.35 35.42
CA ALA A 175 8.95 -6.61 36.53
C ALA A 175 9.17 -5.60 37.67
N ALA A 176 10.43 -5.29 38.02
CA ALA A 176 10.76 -4.28 39.03
C ALA A 176 10.27 -2.89 38.62
N ARG A 177 10.45 -2.50 37.35
CA ARG A 177 9.93 -1.21 36.84
C ARG A 177 8.40 -1.13 36.90
N ALA A 178 7.70 -2.21 36.54
CA ALA A 178 6.24 -2.24 36.64
C ALA A 178 5.77 -2.09 38.08
N LEU A 179 6.45 -2.76 39.05
CA LEU A 179 6.18 -2.61 40.47
C LEU A 179 6.52 -1.21 40.98
N GLU A 180 7.60 -0.61 40.51
CA GLU A 180 7.97 0.77 40.86
C GLU A 180 6.90 1.76 40.38
N ALA A 181 6.37 1.61 39.17
CA ALA A 181 5.25 2.39 38.67
C ALA A 181 3.99 2.24 39.56
N ILE A 182 3.62 0.98 39.87
CA ILE A 182 2.50 0.69 40.78
C ILE A 182 2.73 1.36 42.14
N ARG A 183 3.89 1.21 42.74
CA ARG A 183 4.22 1.78 44.04
C ARG A 183 4.08 3.30 44.04
N THR A 184 4.64 3.99 43.06
CA THR A 184 4.52 5.45 42.98
C THR A 184 3.06 5.90 42.92
N GLY A 185 2.24 5.31 42.10
CA GLY A 185 0.82 5.64 42.06
C GLY A 185 0.07 5.25 43.34
N TRP A 186 0.53 4.21 44.01
CA TRP A 186 -0.06 3.75 45.26
C TRP A 186 0.20 4.71 46.43
N THR A 187 1.41 5.27 46.54
CA THR A 187 1.83 6.18 47.59
C THR A 187 1.52 7.63 47.30
N ASP A 188 1.60 8.07 46.03
CA ASP A 188 1.55 9.50 45.66
C ASP A 188 0.31 9.87 44.83
N GLY A 189 -0.59 8.91 44.57
CA GLY A 189 -1.82 9.09 43.82
C GLY A 189 -1.68 8.85 42.33
N LEU A 190 -2.85 8.79 41.66
CA LEU A 190 -2.95 8.40 40.22
C LEU A 190 -2.11 9.29 39.31
N ALA A 191 -2.12 10.60 39.50
CA ALA A 191 -1.41 11.51 38.61
C ALA A 191 0.12 11.30 38.64
N ALA A 192 0.70 11.11 39.84
CA ALA A 192 2.11 10.82 40.03
C ALA A 192 2.48 9.45 39.42
N GLY A 193 1.66 8.42 39.67
CA GLY A 193 1.84 7.09 39.12
C GLY A 193 1.84 7.07 37.59
N LEU A 194 0.89 7.77 36.94
CA LEU A 194 0.82 7.87 35.48
C LEU A 194 2.03 8.57 34.87
N ALA A 195 2.53 9.63 35.50
CA ALA A 195 3.72 10.34 35.03
C ALA A 195 4.97 9.47 35.16
N HIS A 196 5.08 8.73 36.25
CA HIS A 196 6.20 7.83 36.52
C HIS A 196 6.19 6.61 35.57
N GLU A 197 5.02 5.98 35.41
CA GLU A 197 4.81 4.88 34.47
C GLU A 197 5.23 5.26 33.04
N ALA A 198 4.76 6.43 32.55
CA ALA A 198 5.10 6.90 31.22
C ALA A 198 6.62 7.11 31.03
N ARG A 199 7.31 7.62 32.08
CA ARG A 199 8.78 7.76 32.07
C ARG A 199 9.48 6.41 31.99
N LEU A 200 9.11 5.46 32.85
CA LEU A 200 9.70 4.13 32.90
C LEU A 200 9.43 3.33 31.60
N PHE A 201 8.24 3.51 31.04
CA PHE A 201 7.89 2.94 29.73
C PHE A 201 8.76 3.54 28.63
N ALA A 202 8.90 4.85 28.55
CA ALA A 202 9.75 5.51 27.55
C ALA A 202 11.22 5.05 27.65
N GLU A 203 11.76 4.93 28.87
CA GLU A 203 13.12 4.40 29.11
C GLU A 203 13.24 2.95 28.64
N ALA A 204 12.22 2.12 28.88
CA ALA A 204 12.21 0.73 28.43
C ALA A 204 12.13 0.61 26.91
N VAL A 205 11.28 1.39 26.24
CA VAL A 205 11.10 1.37 24.77
C VAL A 205 12.38 1.76 24.02
N VAL A 206 13.10 2.78 24.50
CA VAL A 206 14.34 3.23 23.83
C VAL A 206 15.54 2.33 24.07
N ASN A 207 15.47 1.44 25.04
CA ASN A 207 16.56 0.52 25.36
C ASN A 207 16.77 -0.49 24.23
N PRO A 208 17.97 -0.52 23.55
CA PRO A 208 18.23 -1.39 22.40
C PRO A 208 18.19 -2.87 22.72
N GLU A 209 18.62 -3.24 23.93
CA GLU A 209 18.79 -4.63 24.37
C GLU A 209 17.53 -5.20 25.06
N ALA A 210 16.59 -4.35 25.41
CA ALA A 210 15.36 -4.75 26.09
C ALA A 210 14.11 -4.46 25.27
N GLY A 211 13.55 -3.26 25.38
CA GLY A 211 12.29 -2.90 24.72
C GLY A 211 12.36 -2.98 23.19
N LYS A 212 13.38 -2.36 22.58
CA LYS A 212 13.56 -2.45 21.12
C LYS A 212 13.79 -3.88 20.65
N ALA A 213 14.55 -4.68 21.37
CA ALA A 213 14.77 -6.08 21.06
C ALA A 213 13.48 -6.88 21.22
N GLY A 214 12.69 -6.66 22.29
CA GLY A 214 11.40 -7.31 22.52
C GLY A 214 10.36 -6.94 21.44
N ILE A 215 10.26 -5.66 21.11
CA ILE A 215 9.38 -5.16 20.04
C ILE A 215 9.82 -5.76 18.68
N ARG A 216 11.10 -5.72 18.36
CA ARG A 216 11.63 -6.30 17.14
C ARG A 216 11.36 -7.82 17.08
N ALA A 217 11.62 -8.55 18.16
CA ALA A 217 11.33 -9.98 18.25
C ALA A 217 9.83 -10.32 18.19
N PHE A 218 8.95 -9.39 18.57
CA PHE A 218 7.51 -9.53 18.36
C PHE A 218 7.16 -9.36 16.87
N PHE A 219 7.65 -8.30 16.23
CA PHE A 219 7.44 -8.10 14.81
C PHE A 219 8.13 -9.17 13.97
N ASP A 220 9.33 -9.61 14.34
CA ASP A 220 10.01 -10.72 13.68
C ASP A 220 9.25 -12.04 13.85
N ARG A 221 8.54 -12.26 14.97
CA ARG A 221 7.64 -13.40 15.19
C ARG A 221 6.28 -13.23 14.51
N ALA A 222 5.76 -12.03 14.45
CA ALA A 222 4.55 -11.70 13.69
C ALA A 222 4.83 -11.64 12.18
N SER A 223 6.09 -11.33 11.80
CA SER A 223 6.62 -11.34 10.44
C SER A 223 7.47 -12.57 10.15
N ALA A 224 7.79 -13.41 11.17
CA ALA A 224 8.38 -14.70 10.89
C ALA A 224 7.33 -15.43 10.03
N PRO A 225 7.65 -15.75 8.79
CA PRO A 225 6.82 -16.69 8.09
C PRO A 225 6.71 -17.88 9.02
N LEU A 226 5.50 -18.38 9.24
CA LEU A 226 5.26 -19.69 9.80
C LEU A 226 6.30 -20.63 9.15
N PRO A 227 6.87 -21.61 9.85
CA PRO A 227 7.96 -22.42 9.30
C PRO A 227 7.58 -22.86 7.91
N VAL A 228 8.15 -22.13 6.94
CA VAL A 228 7.83 -22.22 5.54
C VAL A 228 8.17 -23.63 5.14
N ARG A 229 7.17 -24.46 4.88
CA ARG A 229 7.37 -25.64 4.07
C ARG A 229 7.81 -25.10 2.72
N ARG A 230 9.13 -25.14 2.43
CA ARG A 230 9.67 -24.73 1.15
C ARG A 230 8.86 -25.43 0.09
N GLY A 231 8.25 -24.68 -0.84
CA GLY A 231 7.40 -25.21 -1.86
C GLY A 231 8.15 -26.34 -2.61
N ALA A 232 7.86 -27.57 -2.28
CA ALA A 232 8.44 -28.69 -2.96
C ALA A 232 7.64 -28.88 -4.25
N ILE A 233 8.31 -28.74 -5.38
CA ILE A 233 7.76 -29.26 -6.64
C ILE A 233 7.70 -30.76 -6.43
N VAL A 234 6.49 -31.31 -6.41
CA VAL A 234 6.32 -32.76 -6.28
C VAL A 234 6.45 -33.41 -7.66
N ASP A 235 7.11 -34.55 -7.72
CA ASP A 235 7.12 -35.34 -8.93
C ASP A 235 5.73 -35.99 -9.20
N SER A 236 5.56 -36.53 -10.38
CA SER A 236 4.27 -37.10 -10.82
C SER A 236 3.81 -38.32 -9.97
N GLU A 237 4.73 -39.11 -9.41
CA GLU A 237 4.38 -40.25 -8.55
C GLU A 237 3.81 -39.73 -7.21
N ARG A 238 4.45 -38.74 -6.63
CA ARG A 238 3.99 -38.11 -5.40
C ARG A 238 2.67 -37.33 -5.60
N GLU A 239 2.52 -36.65 -6.71
CA GLU A 239 1.26 -35.99 -7.10
C GLU A 239 0.10 -36.99 -7.13
N GLN A 240 0.27 -38.12 -7.81
CA GLN A 240 -0.73 -39.18 -7.85
C GLN A 240 -1.03 -39.77 -6.47
N ALA A 241 -0.01 -39.90 -5.64
CA ALA A 241 -0.18 -40.39 -4.27
C ALA A 241 -1.01 -39.40 -3.43
N LEU A 242 -0.71 -38.10 -3.50
CA LEU A 242 -1.46 -37.06 -2.80
C LEU A 242 -2.92 -36.99 -3.28
N ALA A 243 -3.15 -37.04 -4.57
CA ALA A 243 -4.51 -37.06 -5.15
C ALA A 243 -5.30 -38.30 -4.69
N SER A 244 -4.68 -39.49 -4.64
CA SER A 244 -5.33 -40.72 -4.18
C SER A 244 -5.65 -40.75 -2.69
N GLN A 245 -4.90 -40.00 -1.88
CA GLN A 245 -5.10 -39.85 -0.44
C GLN A 245 -6.12 -38.75 -0.07
N GLY A 246 -6.56 -37.94 -1.04
CA GLY A 246 -7.44 -36.81 -0.79
C GLY A 246 -6.73 -35.56 -0.28
N ASP A 247 -5.40 -35.56 -0.25
CA ASP A 247 -4.56 -34.43 0.17
C ASP A 247 -4.34 -33.38 -0.93
N LEU A 248 -4.91 -33.61 -2.11
CA LEU A 248 -4.87 -32.75 -3.28
C LEU A 248 -6.23 -32.80 -4.00
N LEU A 249 -6.91 -31.65 -4.11
CA LEU A 249 -8.20 -31.55 -4.81
C LEU A 249 -7.96 -31.45 -6.33
N PRO A 250 -8.75 -32.14 -7.18
CA PRO A 250 -8.69 -31.94 -8.62
C PRO A 250 -8.93 -30.48 -8.98
N VAL A 251 -8.28 -29.98 -10.06
CA VAL A 251 -8.57 -28.66 -10.60
C VAL A 251 -10.04 -28.59 -10.99
N GLY A 252 -10.72 -27.53 -10.57
CA GLY A 252 -12.14 -27.30 -10.82
C GLY A 252 -13.09 -28.08 -9.89
N ALA A 253 -12.58 -28.83 -8.91
CA ALA A 253 -13.45 -29.47 -7.93
C ALA A 253 -14.14 -28.40 -7.06
N PRO A 254 -15.43 -28.55 -6.73
CA PRO A 254 -16.11 -27.65 -5.84
C PRO A 254 -15.56 -27.78 -4.41
N PHE A 255 -15.42 -26.64 -3.74
CA PHE A 255 -15.03 -26.56 -2.33
C PHE A 255 -16.09 -25.79 -1.55
N PHE A 256 -16.55 -26.36 -0.46
CA PHE A 256 -17.53 -25.74 0.43
C PHE A 256 -16.97 -25.71 1.86
N PRO A 257 -16.76 -24.52 2.44
CA PRO A 257 -16.23 -24.37 3.78
C PRO A 257 -17.03 -25.14 4.83
N GLY A 258 -16.33 -25.85 5.72
CA GLY A 258 -16.97 -26.69 6.74
C GLY A 258 -17.49 -28.05 6.26
N LEU A 259 -17.65 -28.23 4.95
CA LEU A 259 -18.09 -29.50 4.35
C LEU A 259 -16.93 -30.22 3.63
N THR A 260 -16.11 -29.46 2.90
CA THR A 260 -14.92 -29.99 2.22
C THR A 260 -13.70 -29.71 3.09
N PRO A 261 -12.86 -30.71 3.42
CA PRO A 261 -11.61 -30.47 4.12
C PRO A 261 -10.67 -29.60 3.28
N ILE A 262 -9.94 -28.70 3.93
CA ILE A 262 -8.85 -27.98 3.27
C ILE A 262 -7.69 -28.96 3.10
N PRO A 263 -7.23 -29.21 1.85
CA PRO A 263 -6.15 -30.17 1.61
C PRO A 263 -4.80 -29.60 2.07
N GLU A 264 -3.81 -30.47 2.29
CA GLU A 264 -2.44 -30.01 2.61
C GLU A 264 -1.71 -29.45 1.39
N TRP A 265 -2.10 -29.88 0.18
CA TRP A 265 -1.47 -29.51 -1.10
C TRP A 265 -2.50 -29.02 -2.10
N GLN A 266 -2.03 -28.26 -3.07
CA GLN A 266 -2.89 -27.64 -4.09
C GLN A 266 -2.18 -27.51 -5.43
N TYR A 267 -2.96 -27.40 -6.49
CA TYR A 267 -2.48 -27.00 -7.80
C TYR A 267 -2.36 -25.48 -7.89
N GLY A 268 -1.28 -25.04 -8.55
CA GLY A 268 -1.05 -23.68 -8.97
C GLY A 268 -0.45 -23.62 -10.37
N LEU A 269 -0.41 -22.44 -10.97
CA LEU A 269 0.27 -22.15 -12.23
C LEU A 269 1.36 -21.10 -11.97
N GLY A 270 2.54 -21.34 -12.50
CA GLY A 270 3.65 -20.44 -12.27
C GLY A 270 4.97 -20.86 -12.88
N VAL A 271 6.02 -20.20 -12.47
CA VAL A 271 7.40 -20.45 -12.90
C VAL A 271 8.23 -21.00 -11.74
N ILE A 272 9.27 -21.76 -12.08
CA ILE A 272 10.10 -22.46 -11.09
C ILE A 272 11.56 -22.04 -11.23
N LYS A 273 12.33 -22.27 -10.16
CA LYS A 273 13.80 -22.32 -10.25
C LYS A 273 14.24 -23.66 -10.84
N ASP A 274 15.31 -23.62 -11.61
CA ASP A 274 15.96 -24.84 -12.09
C ASP A 274 16.48 -25.65 -10.91
N PRO A 275 16.07 -26.91 -10.75
CA PRO A 275 16.43 -27.72 -9.57
C PRO A 275 17.92 -28.04 -9.46
N HIS A 276 18.69 -27.91 -10.56
CA HIS A 276 20.13 -28.20 -10.57
C HIS A 276 20.96 -26.94 -10.33
N THR A 277 20.52 -25.78 -10.87
CA THR A 277 21.30 -24.54 -10.80
C THR A 277 20.75 -23.56 -9.76
N GLY A 278 19.50 -23.72 -9.30
CA GLY A 278 18.79 -22.75 -8.46
C GLY A 278 18.41 -21.45 -9.17
N ALA A 279 18.69 -21.32 -10.46
CA ALA A 279 18.38 -20.12 -11.22
C ALA A 279 16.89 -20.09 -11.64
N PRO A 280 16.22 -18.92 -11.61
CA PRO A 280 14.86 -18.78 -12.12
C PRO A 280 14.76 -19.16 -13.59
N ARG A 281 13.76 -19.95 -13.95
CA ARG A 281 13.45 -20.30 -15.35
C ARG A 281 12.52 -19.27 -15.97
N HIS A 282 13.01 -18.06 -16.18
CA HIS A 282 12.27 -17.03 -16.90
C HIS A 282 12.32 -17.24 -18.42
N GLY A 283 11.25 -16.86 -19.13
CA GLY A 283 11.17 -16.98 -20.58
C GLY A 283 9.80 -16.58 -21.13
N GLU A 284 9.48 -17.05 -22.34
CA GLU A 284 8.15 -16.85 -22.92
C GLU A 284 7.11 -17.68 -22.14
N PRO A 285 5.90 -17.13 -21.87
CA PRO A 285 4.91 -17.78 -21.03
C PRO A 285 4.61 -19.24 -21.40
N LYS A 286 4.35 -19.52 -22.66
CA LYS A 286 4.05 -20.88 -23.15
C LYS A 286 5.17 -21.90 -22.94
N ASP A 287 6.43 -21.43 -22.74
CA ASP A 287 7.60 -22.30 -22.66
C ASP A 287 8.02 -22.58 -21.19
N VAL A 288 7.68 -21.67 -20.27
CA VAL A 288 8.19 -21.73 -18.89
C VAL A 288 7.13 -21.77 -17.81
N GLU A 289 5.91 -21.29 -18.11
CA GLU A 289 4.80 -21.38 -17.16
C GLU A 289 4.20 -22.79 -17.16
N GLN A 290 4.02 -23.36 -15.99
CA GLN A 290 3.58 -24.74 -15.86
C GLN A 290 2.69 -24.92 -14.62
N GLN A 291 1.92 -25.99 -14.61
CA GLN A 291 1.23 -26.45 -13.42
C GLN A 291 2.24 -26.97 -12.40
N VAL A 292 2.05 -26.55 -11.16
CA VAL A 292 2.87 -26.93 -10.00
C VAL A 292 1.97 -27.42 -8.87
N VAL A 293 2.53 -28.25 -8.00
CA VAL A 293 1.88 -28.65 -6.74
C VAL A 293 2.62 -27.99 -5.59
N VAL A 294 1.89 -27.19 -4.84
CA VAL A 294 2.44 -26.37 -3.73
C VAL A 294 1.64 -26.61 -2.45
N PRO A 295 2.22 -26.37 -1.27
CA PRO A 295 1.46 -26.49 -0.01
C PRO A 295 0.31 -25.48 0.03
N VAL A 296 -0.78 -25.82 0.69
CA VAL A 296 -1.79 -24.85 1.14
C VAL A 296 -1.27 -24.17 2.40
N GLU A 297 -1.16 -22.86 2.39
CA GLU A 297 -0.65 -22.10 3.54
C GLU A 297 -1.71 -21.99 4.65
N THR A 298 -1.27 -21.91 5.89
CA THR A 298 -2.16 -21.77 7.05
C THR A 298 -2.29 -20.30 7.41
N PRO A 299 -3.52 -19.75 7.59
CA PRO A 299 -3.70 -18.35 7.91
C PRO A 299 -3.12 -17.99 9.28
N GLY A 300 -2.26 -16.94 9.29
CA GLY A 300 -1.83 -16.26 10.49
C GLY A 300 -2.98 -15.46 11.13
N PRO A 301 -2.76 -14.78 12.26
CA PRO A 301 -3.83 -14.09 12.98
C PRO A 301 -4.64 -13.09 12.16
N ASN A 302 -3.98 -12.38 11.23
CA ASN A 302 -4.57 -11.32 10.41
C ASN A 302 -4.86 -11.74 8.96
N ASP A 303 -4.71 -13.04 8.65
CA ASP A 303 -4.81 -13.55 7.30
C ASP A 303 -6.15 -14.25 7.04
N VAL A 304 -6.48 -14.36 5.78
CA VAL A 304 -7.66 -15.04 5.25
C VAL A 304 -7.20 -16.04 4.19
N LEU A 305 -7.62 -17.27 4.29
CA LEU A 305 -7.44 -18.28 3.26
C LEU A 305 -8.67 -18.30 2.36
N LEU A 306 -8.47 -18.09 1.07
CA LEU A 306 -9.52 -18.06 0.06
C LEU A 306 -9.45 -19.29 -0.83
N TYR A 307 -10.58 -19.93 -1.13
CA TYR A 307 -10.70 -20.80 -2.28
C TYR A 307 -11.00 -19.93 -3.51
N VAL A 308 -10.06 -19.88 -4.46
CA VAL A 308 -10.15 -19.00 -5.63
C VAL A 308 -11.14 -19.56 -6.63
N LEU A 309 -12.14 -18.78 -7.00
CA LEU A 309 -13.17 -19.16 -7.96
C LEU A 309 -12.81 -18.72 -9.39
N ALA A 310 -12.30 -17.51 -9.51
CA ALA A 310 -11.79 -16.98 -10.76
C ALA A 310 -10.65 -15.98 -10.46
N SER A 311 -9.69 -15.89 -11.37
CA SER A 311 -8.54 -15.00 -11.23
C SER A 311 -8.27 -14.21 -12.50
N GLU A 312 -7.74 -13.01 -12.34
CA GLU A 312 -7.46 -12.07 -13.42
C GLU A 312 -6.16 -12.44 -14.13
N VAL A 313 -6.16 -12.33 -15.45
CA VAL A 313 -4.97 -12.46 -16.31
C VAL A 313 -4.53 -11.06 -16.71
N ASN A 314 -3.31 -10.68 -16.35
CA ASN A 314 -2.84 -9.31 -16.55
C ASN A 314 -1.32 -9.24 -16.82
N PHE A 315 -0.82 -8.02 -17.08
CA PHE A 315 0.60 -7.82 -17.40
C PHE A 315 1.56 -8.05 -16.24
N ASN A 316 1.09 -8.04 -14.98
CA ASN A 316 1.94 -8.39 -13.84
C ASN A 316 2.37 -9.86 -13.92
N ASP A 317 1.47 -10.73 -14.41
CA ASP A 317 1.76 -12.16 -14.62
C ASP A 317 2.86 -12.32 -15.64
N ILE A 318 2.77 -11.58 -16.77
CA ILE A 318 3.81 -11.57 -17.80
C ILE A 318 5.16 -11.12 -17.23
N TRP A 319 5.18 -10.10 -16.39
CA TRP A 319 6.42 -9.64 -15.73
C TRP A 319 6.96 -10.69 -14.76
N ALA A 320 6.09 -11.36 -14.01
CA ALA A 320 6.50 -12.44 -13.12
C ALA A 320 7.10 -13.63 -13.89
N ILE A 321 6.48 -14.02 -15.01
CA ILE A 321 6.92 -15.12 -15.84
C ILE A 321 8.23 -14.80 -16.56
N THR A 322 8.34 -13.63 -17.15
CA THR A 322 9.51 -13.21 -17.93
C THR A 322 10.68 -12.71 -17.08
N GLY A 323 10.43 -12.38 -15.82
CA GLY A 323 11.41 -11.75 -14.92
C GLY A 323 11.81 -10.33 -15.32
N ILE A 324 10.93 -9.62 -16.05
CA ILE A 324 11.14 -8.29 -16.62
C ILE A 324 10.10 -7.31 -16.03
N PRO A 325 10.48 -6.12 -15.58
CA PRO A 325 11.84 -5.55 -15.45
C PRO A 325 12.63 -6.11 -14.26
N VAL A 326 11.95 -6.76 -13.30
CA VAL A 326 12.54 -7.33 -12.09
C VAL A 326 12.02 -8.76 -11.92
N SER A 327 12.88 -9.67 -11.47
CA SER A 327 12.46 -11.03 -11.16
C SER A 327 11.71 -11.07 -9.83
N PRO A 328 10.54 -11.71 -9.72
CA PRO A 328 9.89 -11.92 -8.43
C PRO A 328 10.75 -12.72 -7.45
N PHE A 329 11.60 -13.62 -7.96
CA PHE A 329 12.54 -14.38 -7.13
C PHE A 329 13.62 -13.53 -6.45
N ASP A 330 13.76 -12.25 -6.81
CA ASP A 330 14.63 -11.31 -6.10
C ASP A 330 14.01 -10.84 -4.76
N SER A 331 12.70 -11.05 -4.56
CA SER A 331 11.94 -10.65 -3.35
C SER A 331 11.73 -11.80 -2.35
N HIS A 332 11.96 -13.06 -2.74
CA HIS A 332 11.77 -14.25 -1.89
C HIS A 332 12.74 -15.38 -2.26
N ASP A 333 12.92 -16.33 -1.36
CA ASP A 333 13.81 -17.48 -1.51
C ASP A 333 13.12 -18.79 -1.95
N ARG A 334 11.80 -18.73 -2.27
CA ARG A 334 11.01 -19.89 -2.70
C ARG A 334 11.51 -20.42 -4.05
N ASP A 335 11.27 -21.71 -4.30
CA ASP A 335 11.64 -22.36 -5.56
C ASP A 335 10.57 -22.20 -6.65
N VAL A 336 9.39 -21.71 -6.27
CA VAL A 336 8.23 -21.50 -7.15
C VAL A 336 7.69 -20.09 -6.97
N GLN A 337 7.34 -19.46 -8.08
CA GLN A 337 6.52 -18.24 -8.14
C GLN A 337 5.18 -18.62 -8.74
N VAL A 338 4.11 -18.56 -7.97
CA VAL A 338 2.74 -18.67 -8.47
C VAL A 338 2.30 -17.30 -8.99
N THR A 339 1.74 -17.26 -10.20
CA THR A 339 1.28 -16.02 -10.84
C THR A 339 -0.15 -15.66 -10.45
N GLY A 340 -0.65 -14.52 -10.92
CA GLY A 340 -2.02 -14.04 -10.66
C GLY A 340 -2.08 -12.93 -9.60
N SER A 341 -2.69 -11.80 -9.95
CA SER A 341 -2.66 -10.60 -9.09
C SER A 341 -4.02 -10.21 -8.49
N GLY A 342 -5.09 -10.89 -8.82
CA GLY A 342 -6.42 -10.55 -8.32
C GLY A 342 -7.45 -11.61 -8.65
N GLY A 343 -8.70 -11.39 -8.27
CA GLY A 343 -9.75 -12.36 -8.56
C GLY A 343 -10.94 -12.29 -7.60
N VAL A 344 -11.66 -13.40 -7.53
CA VAL A 344 -12.77 -13.62 -6.59
C VAL A 344 -12.59 -14.95 -5.90
N GLY A 345 -12.86 -15.01 -4.62
CA GLY A 345 -12.72 -16.21 -3.81
C GLY A 345 -13.80 -16.38 -2.76
N LEU A 346 -13.95 -17.62 -2.32
CA LEU A 346 -14.77 -18.01 -1.19
C LEU A 346 -13.88 -18.15 0.04
N VAL A 347 -14.23 -17.51 1.13
CA VAL A 347 -13.45 -17.57 2.37
C VAL A 347 -13.49 -18.98 2.96
N ALA A 348 -12.36 -19.67 2.90
CA ALA A 348 -12.19 -21.05 3.39
C ALA A 348 -11.83 -21.10 4.88
N ALA A 349 -10.95 -20.20 5.31
CA ALA A 349 -10.55 -20.07 6.72
C ALA A 349 -10.11 -18.63 7.03
N VAL A 350 -10.18 -18.25 8.30
CA VAL A 350 -9.75 -16.93 8.79
C VAL A 350 -8.88 -17.07 10.02
N GLY A 351 -7.91 -16.18 10.15
CA GLY A 351 -7.06 -16.07 11.35
C GLY A 351 -7.81 -15.57 12.58
N GLY A 352 -7.21 -15.77 13.76
CA GLY A 352 -7.86 -15.48 15.04
C GLY A 352 -8.28 -14.01 15.20
N ALA A 353 -7.48 -13.06 14.75
CA ALA A 353 -7.81 -11.63 14.80
C ALA A 353 -8.95 -11.28 13.82
N VAL A 354 -8.89 -11.80 12.58
CA VAL A 354 -9.93 -11.61 11.58
C VAL A 354 -11.27 -12.16 12.05
N LYS A 355 -11.25 -13.35 12.66
CA LYS A 355 -12.45 -13.97 13.26
C LYS A 355 -13.06 -13.09 14.35
N SER A 356 -12.20 -12.47 15.17
CA SER A 356 -12.66 -11.58 16.26
C SER A 356 -13.23 -10.27 15.74
N GLU A 357 -12.67 -9.71 14.66
CA GLU A 357 -13.20 -8.50 14.00
C GLU A 357 -14.56 -8.75 13.32
N GLY A 358 -14.80 -9.97 12.82
CA GLY A 358 -16.05 -10.35 12.19
C GLY A 358 -16.38 -9.70 10.85
N ARG A 359 -15.44 -8.89 10.29
CA ARG A 359 -15.62 -8.20 9.02
C ARG A 359 -15.60 -9.14 7.82
N VAL A 360 -14.78 -10.20 7.90
CA VAL A 360 -14.66 -11.27 6.91
C VAL A 360 -14.94 -12.59 7.61
N ARG A 361 -15.84 -13.39 7.09
CA ARG A 361 -16.30 -14.65 7.68
C ARG A 361 -16.11 -15.80 6.74
N VAL A 362 -15.91 -17.00 7.27
CA VAL A 362 -15.90 -18.24 6.49
C VAL A 362 -17.21 -18.37 5.72
N GLY A 363 -17.12 -18.62 4.43
CA GLY A 363 -18.27 -18.68 3.51
C GLY A 363 -18.61 -17.37 2.79
N ASP A 364 -17.97 -16.25 3.15
CA ASP A 364 -18.16 -15.00 2.41
C ASP A 364 -17.54 -15.09 1.01
N LEU A 365 -18.23 -14.48 0.02
CA LEU A 365 -17.69 -14.23 -1.31
C LEU A 365 -17.01 -12.86 -1.32
N VAL A 366 -15.72 -12.86 -1.66
CA VAL A 366 -14.91 -11.64 -1.65
C VAL A 366 -14.16 -11.46 -2.96
N THR A 367 -14.03 -10.22 -3.39
CA THR A 367 -13.08 -9.85 -4.43
C THR A 367 -11.72 -9.61 -3.79
N ILE A 368 -10.66 -9.99 -4.52
CA ILE A 368 -9.28 -10.01 -4.04
C ILE A 368 -8.56 -8.76 -4.53
N TYR A 369 -8.30 -7.83 -3.62
CA TYR A 369 -7.46 -6.68 -3.91
C TYR A 369 -5.99 -7.11 -4.01
N SER A 370 -5.35 -6.77 -5.13
CA SER A 370 -3.98 -7.23 -5.45
C SER A 370 -2.88 -6.58 -4.62
N GLY A 371 -3.18 -5.50 -3.90
CA GLY A 371 -2.19 -4.74 -3.15
C GLY A 371 -2.04 -5.19 -1.71
N GLN A 372 -0.81 -5.41 -1.29
CA GLN A 372 -0.44 -5.63 0.10
C GLN A 372 0.32 -4.41 0.63
N SER A 373 0.06 -4.02 1.88
CA SER A 373 0.74 -2.89 2.53
C SER A 373 0.86 -3.13 4.03
N ASP A 374 1.93 -2.62 4.64
CA ASP A 374 2.02 -2.57 6.09
C ASP A 374 1.12 -1.47 6.66
N LEU A 375 -0.14 -1.83 6.94
CA LEU A 375 -1.15 -0.90 7.47
C LEU A 375 -0.83 -0.40 8.90
N LEU A 376 0.12 -1.02 9.60
CA LEU A 376 0.59 -0.58 10.91
C LEU A 376 1.69 0.48 10.79
N SER A 377 2.24 0.69 9.61
CA SER A 377 3.22 1.74 9.37
C SER A 377 2.59 3.13 9.53
N PRO A 378 3.26 4.09 10.18
CA PRO A 378 2.83 5.49 10.23
C PRO A 378 2.61 6.11 8.84
N LEU A 379 3.28 5.59 7.81
CA LEU A 379 3.13 6.03 6.42
C LEU A 379 1.77 5.67 5.84
N ALA A 380 1.13 4.59 6.30
CA ALA A 380 -0.19 4.16 5.85
C ALA A 380 -1.29 5.19 6.14
N GLY A 381 -1.11 6.07 7.12
CA GLY A 381 -2.08 7.12 7.47
C GLY A 381 -2.29 8.18 6.38
N ARG A 382 -1.36 8.31 5.42
CA ARG A 382 -1.49 9.24 4.28
C ARG A 382 -2.07 8.53 3.05
N ASP A 383 -1.48 7.43 2.68
CA ASP A 383 -1.94 6.52 1.63
C ASP A 383 -1.43 5.11 1.99
N PRO A 384 -2.30 4.10 2.15
CA PRO A 384 -1.88 2.73 2.47
C PRO A 384 -0.74 2.21 1.56
N MET A 385 -0.75 2.60 0.29
CA MET A 385 0.31 2.22 -0.67
C MET A 385 1.68 2.82 -0.36
N SER A 386 1.80 3.83 0.49
CA SER A 386 3.10 4.38 0.90
C SER A 386 3.82 3.53 1.96
N ALA A 387 3.15 2.53 2.51
CA ALA A 387 3.63 1.68 3.58
C ALA A 387 4.00 0.29 3.05
N ASP A 388 5.15 0.17 2.44
CA ASP A 388 5.72 -1.09 1.94
C ASP A 388 4.79 -1.86 0.99
N PHE A 389 4.30 -1.16 -0.03
CA PHE A 389 3.34 -1.70 -0.99
C PHE A 389 3.98 -2.74 -1.91
N HIS A 390 3.31 -3.89 -2.02
CA HIS A 390 3.66 -4.99 -2.92
C HIS A 390 2.44 -5.43 -3.73
N ILE A 391 2.68 -5.88 -4.97
CA ILE A 391 1.65 -6.50 -5.81
C ILE A 391 1.71 -8.01 -5.59
N GLN A 392 0.58 -8.58 -5.21
CA GLN A 392 0.41 -10.02 -5.07
C GLN A 392 0.64 -10.75 -6.40
N GLY A 393 1.35 -11.88 -6.34
CA GLY A 393 1.66 -12.70 -7.51
C GLY A 393 2.79 -12.16 -8.41
N TYR A 394 3.30 -10.96 -8.12
CA TYR A 394 4.46 -10.39 -8.80
C TYR A 394 5.59 -9.98 -7.83
N GLU A 395 5.26 -9.21 -6.78
CA GLU A 395 6.23 -8.80 -5.76
C GLU A 395 6.14 -9.69 -4.50
N THR A 396 5.18 -10.61 -4.45
CA THR A 396 5.04 -11.67 -3.46
C THR A 396 5.10 -13.03 -4.13
N PHE A 397 5.47 -14.09 -3.39
CA PHE A 397 5.64 -15.43 -3.95
C PHE A 397 4.33 -16.15 -4.31
N GLU A 398 3.20 -15.71 -3.75
CA GLU A 398 1.88 -16.28 -3.98
C GLU A 398 1.03 -15.38 -4.85
N GLY A 399 0.44 -15.98 -5.88
CA GLY A 399 -0.52 -15.33 -6.76
C GLY A 399 -1.85 -16.08 -6.80
N SER A 400 -2.85 -15.49 -7.46
CA SER A 400 -4.21 -16.03 -7.49
C SER A 400 -4.42 -17.18 -8.50
N HIS A 401 -3.41 -17.54 -9.31
CA HIS A 401 -3.49 -18.70 -10.18
C HIS A 401 -3.20 -20.02 -9.42
N GLN A 402 -3.91 -20.23 -8.32
CA GLN A 402 -3.88 -21.43 -7.49
C GLN A 402 -5.26 -21.65 -6.84
N GLN A 403 -5.48 -22.83 -6.27
CA GLN A 403 -6.79 -23.17 -5.72
C GLN A 403 -7.07 -22.45 -4.38
N PHE A 404 -6.10 -22.39 -3.49
CA PHE A 404 -6.21 -21.74 -2.18
C PHE A 404 -5.16 -20.63 -2.06
N LEU A 405 -5.62 -19.41 -1.81
CA LEU A 405 -4.76 -18.23 -1.74
C LEU A 405 -4.80 -17.64 -0.34
N LEU A 406 -3.63 -17.46 0.25
CA LEU A 406 -3.47 -16.72 1.50
C LEU A 406 -3.37 -15.21 1.21
N VAL A 407 -4.23 -14.42 1.85
CA VAL A 407 -4.24 -12.95 1.71
C VAL A 407 -4.37 -12.27 3.07
N GLN A 408 -3.97 -11.01 3.14
CA GLN A 408 -4.26 -10.17 4.31
C GLN A 408 -5.76 -9.81 4.34
N ALA A 409 -6.37 -9.73 5.50
CA ALA A 409 -7.79 -9.38 5.63
C ALA A 409 -8.19 -8.06 4.91
N PRO A 410 -7.37 -6.99 4.86
CA PRO A 410 -7.66 -5.80 4.10
C PRO A 410 -7.74 -5.99 2.58
N GLN A 411 -7.23 -7.10 2.04
CA GLN A 411 -7.35 -7.44 0.62
C GLN A 411 -8.73 -8.02 0.27
N CYS A 412 -9.53 -8.43 1.27
CA CYS A 412 -10.85 -9.02 1.08
C CYS A 412 -11.92 -7.94 1.06
N HIS A 413 -12.60 -7.78 -0.07
CA HIS A 413 -13.72 -6.85 -0.21
C HIS A 413 -15.00 -7.62 -0.59
N PRO A 414 -16.15 -7.30 0.01
CA PRO A 414 -17.41 -7.95 -0.36
C PRO A 414 -17.67 -7.82 -1.86
N LEU A 415 -18.09 -8.91 -2.50
CA LEU A 415 -18.47 -8.90 -3.90
C LEU A 415 -19.74 -8.06 -4.09
N PRO A 416 -19.75 -7.03 -4.98
CA PRO A 416 -20.95 -6.26 -5.27
C PRO A 416 -22.10 -7.16 -5.78
N PRO A 417 -23.36 -6.89 -5.41
CA PRO A 417 -24.50 -7.79 -5.70
C PRO A 417 -24.70 -8.11 -7.18
N ASP A 418 -24.54 -7.11 -8.05
CA ASP A 418 -24.84 -7.21 -9.47
C ASP A 418 -23.65 -7.62 -10.33
N VAL A 419 -22.50 -7.93 -9.72
CA VAL A 419 -21.30 -8.39 -10.42
C VAL A 419 -21.30 -9.91 -10.45
N SER A 420 -21.24 -10.51 -11.66
CA SER A 420 -21.13 -11.96 -11.81
C SER A 420 -19.79 -12.49 -11.29
N LEU A 421 -19.70 -13.77 -10.96
CA LEU A 421 -18.46 -14.37 -10.45
C LEU A 421 -17.33 -14.29 -11.49
N GLU A 422 -17.64 -14.42 -12.78
CA GLU A 422 -16.66 -14.30 -13.87
C GLU A 422 -16.16 -12.86 -13.98
N ALA A 423 -17.06 -11.88 -14.00
CA ALA A 423 -16.71 -10.47 -14.01
C ALA A 423 -15.93 -10.07 -12.76
N ALA A 424 -16.31 -10.62 -11.59
CA ALA A 424 -15.62 -10.39 -10.33
C ALA A 424 -14.15 -10.85 -10.33
N GLY A 425 -13.83 -11.87 -11.12
CA GLY A 425 -12.46 -12.34 -11.29
C GLY A 425 -11.54 -11.37 -12.03
N SER A 426 -12.05 -10.30 -12.66
CA SER A 426 -11.30 -9.53 -13.64
C SER A 426 -11.31 -8.02 -13.49
N TYR A 427 -11.99 -7.45 -12.51
CA TYR A 427 -12.19 -6.00 -12.50
C TYR A 427 -11.32 -5.23 -11.50
N ILE A 428 -10.88 -5.87 -10.42
CA ILE A 428 -10.21 -5.15 -9.32
C ILE A 428 -8.95 -4.44 -9.81
N LEU A 429 -8.08 -5.10 -10.54
CA LEU A 429 -6.85 -4.50 -11.01
C LEU A 429 -7.11 -3.49 -12.12
N ASN A 430 -7.88 -3.89 -13.14
CA ASN A 430 -8.13 -3.05 -14.31
C ASN A 430 -8.95 -1.81 -13.95
N LEU A 431 -10.17 -2.00 -13.44
CA LEU A 431 -11.05 -0.89 -13.08
C LEU A 431 -10.52 -0.09 -11.88
N GLY A 432 -9.91 -0.76 -10.89
CA GLY A 432 -9.29 -0.10 -9.75
C GLY A 432 -8.14 0.83 -10.15
N THR A 433 -7.27 0.39 -11.05
CA THR A 433 -6.22 1.25 -11.64
C THR A 433 -6.83 2.48 -12.31
N ILE A 434 -7.93 2.30 -13.04
CA ILE A 434 -8.59 3.38 -13.75
C ILE A 434 -9.34 4.31 -12.79
N VAL A 435 -10.02 3.81 -11.79
CA VAL A 435 -10.66 4.64 -10.74
C VAL A 435 -9.61 5.56 -10.09
N ARG A 436 -8.45 5.03 -9.73
CA ARG A 436 -7.35 5.86 -9.21
C ARG A 436 -6.82 6.84 -10.25
N ALA A 437 -6.58 6.40 -11.49
CA ALA A 437 -6.05 7.25 -12.55
C ALA A 437 -6.99 8.43 -12.84
N LEU A 438 -8.29 8.16 -12.97
CA LEU A 438 -9.27 9.17 -13.36
C LEU A 438 -9.70 10.08 -12.20
N PHE A 439 -10.02 9.51 -11.03
CA PHE A 439 -10.64 10.28 -9.93
C PHE A 439 -9.64 10.78 -8.89
N THR A 440 -8.58 10.03 -8.60
CA THR A 440 -7.57 10.45 -7.62
C THR A 440 -6.43 11.21 -8.28
N THR A 441 -5.95 10.73 -9.43
CA THR A 441 -4.76 11.29 -10.08
C THR A 441 -5.10 12.44 -11.02
N LEU A 442 -5.98 12.23 -12.01
CA LEU A 442 -6.38 13.23 -12.99
C LEU A 442 -7.50 14.15 -12.49
N GLN A 443 -8.34 13.67 -11.56
CA GLN A 443 -9.51 14.40 -11.05
C GLN A 443 -10.42 14.89 -12.19
N ILE A 444 -10.81 13.96 -13.08
CA ILE A 444 -11.56 14.28 -14.30
C ILE A 444 -12.88 15.02 -14.00
N THR A 445 -13.26 15.87 -14.92
CA THR A 445 -14.53 16.62 -14.91
C THR A 445 -15.23 16.50 -16.26
N GLY A 446 -16.54 16.44 -16.27
CA GLY A 446 -17.34 16.39 -17.49
C GLY A 446 -17.14 17.59 -18.42
N GLY A 447 -17.38 17.39 -19.70
CA GLY A 447 -17.22 18.41 -20.74
C GLY A 447 -15.81 18.60 -21.28
N ARG A 448 -14.79 18.05 -20.59
CA ARG A 448 -13.38 18.10 -20.98
C ARG A 448 -13.04 17.05 -22.04
N THR A 449 -11.86 17.20 -22.65
CA THR A 449 -11.34 16.31 -23.69
C THR A 449 -10.33 15.33 -23.13
N MET A 450 -10.35 14.10 -23.60
CA MET A 450 -9.41 13.06 -23.17
C MET A 450 -8.90 12.22 -24.34
N PHE A 451 -7.62 11.87 -24.26
CA PHE A 451 -6.99 10.88 -25.13
C PHE A 451 -6.60 9.64 -24.32
N VAL A 452 -6.95 8.45 -24.83
CA VAL A 452 -6.65 7.18 -24.18
C VAL A 452 -5.81 6.31 -25.10
N GLU A 453 -4.57 6.00 -24.69
CA GLU A 453 -3.74 5.05 -25.41
C GLU A 453 -4.26 3.63 -25.22
N GLY A 454 -4.09 2.79 -26.27
CA GLY A 454 -4.51 1.40 -26.19
C GLY A 454 -5.98 1.24 -25.80
N ALA A 455 -6.85 2.13 -26.26
CA ALA A 455 -8.24 2.28 -25.79
C ALA A 455 -9.10 1.02 -25.96
N ALA A 456 -8.69 0.06 -26.78
CA ALA A 456 -9.36 -1.23 -26.97
C ALA A 456 -8.69 -2.40 -26.20
N THR A 457 -7.79 -2.10 -25.24
CA THR A 457 -7.21 -3.10 -24.33
C THR A 457 -8.00 -3.14 -23.02
N GLY A 458 -7.72 -4.09 -22.12
CA GLY A 458 -8.45 -4.21 -20.85
C GLY A 458 -8.57 -2.90 -20.07
N THR A 459 -7.45 -2.36 -19.58
CA THR A 459 -7.44 -1.10 -18.81
C THR A 459 -7.78 0.13 -19.65
N GLY A 460 -7.38 0.15 -20.92
CA GLY A 460 -7.70 1.26 -21.83
C GLY A 460 -9.21 1.38 -22.10
N LEU A 461 -9.88 0.25 -22.27
CA LEU A 461 -11.33 0.21 -22.48
C LEU A 461 -12.09 0.65 -21.21
N GLU A 462 -11.64 0.20 -20.05
CA GLU A 462 -12.22 0.66 -18.77
C GLU A 462 -12.01 2.17 -18.56
N ALA A 463 -10.85 2.71 -18.93
CA ALA A 463 -10.60 4.15 -18.89
C ALA A 463 -11.57 4.93 -19.78
N LEU A 464 -11.75 4.46 -21.02
CA LEU A 464 -12.65 5.07 -22.00
C LEU A 464 -14.11 5.04 -21.51
N LYS A 465 -14.63 3.86 -21.15
CA LYS A 465 -15.99 3.68 -20.66
C LYS A 465 -16.28 4.57 -19.45
N THR A 466 -15.39 4.50 -18.45
CA THR A 466 -15.55 5.28 -17.22
C THR A 466 -15.53 6.78 -17.48
N ALA A 467 -14.61 7.27 -18.32
CA ALA A 467 -14.54 8.69 -18.66
C ALA A 467 -15.78 9.17 -19.46
N VAL A 468 -16.25 8.37 -20.42
CA VAL A 468 -17.47 8.66 -21.20
C VAL A 468 -18.70 8.72 -20.27
N ALA A 469 -18.84 7.76 -19.36
CA ALA A 469 -19.95 7.74 -18.39
C ALA A 469 -19.96 8.99 -17.48
N HIS A 470 -18.79 9.62 -17.28
CA HIS A 470 -18.65 10.87 -16.52
C HIS A 470 -18.68 12.13 -17.39
N GLY A 471 -19.14 12.01 -18.65
CA GLY A 471 -19.33 13.14 -19.56
C GLY A 471 -18.06 13.71 -20.16
N VAL A 472 -16.94 12.99 -20.13
CA VAL A 472 -15.69 13.39 -20.80
C VAL A 472 -15.76 12.98 -22.27
N LYS A 473 -15.26 13.84 -23.16
CA LYS A 473 -15.19 13.57 -24.61
C LYS A 473 -13.90 12.82 -24.90
N VAL A 474 -13.99 11.53 -25.23
CA VAL A 474 -12.83 10.63 -25.33
C VAL A 474 -12.52 10.30 -26.77
N THR A 475 -11.24 10.38 -27.16
CA THR A 475 -10.68 9.78 -28.37
C THR A 475 -9.72 8.66 -28.00
N GLY A 476 -9.88 7.48 -28.60
CA GLY A 476 -9.05 6.32 -28.36
C GLY A 476 -7.94 6.15 -29.41
N LEU A 477 -6.70 5.84 -28.96
CA LEU A 477 -5.64 5.35 -29.85
C LEU A 477 -5.75 3.81 -29.95
N VAL A 478 -5.89 3.33 -31.18
CA VAL A 478 -6.09 1.90 -31.47
C VAL A 478 -5.10 1.42 -32.56
N SER A 479 -5.03 0.10 -32.81
CA SER A 479 -4.11 -0.49 -33.79
C SER A 479 -4.80 -1.07 -35.04
N SER A 480 -6.12 -0.90 -35.16
CA SER A 480 -6.90 -1.33 -36.35
C SER A 480 -8.26 -0.63 -36.37
N ASP A 481 -8.89 -0.62 -37.55
CA ASP A 481 -10.21 -0.05 -37.76
C ASP A 481 -11.32 -0.88 -37.04
N ASP A 482 -11.12 -2.20 -36.90
CA ASP A 482 -12.02 -3.03 -36.08
C ASP A 482 -12.03 -2.58 -34.62
N ARG A 483 -10.86 -2.29 -34.05
CA ARG A 483 -10.74 -1.75 -32.70
C ARG A 483 -11.28 -0.32 -32.58
N ALA A 484 -11.21 0.46 -33.66
CA ALA A 484 -11.83 1.78 -33.71
C ALA A 484 -13.36 1.68 -33.54
N ARG A 485 -14.00 0.77 -34.27
CA ARG A 485 -15.44 0.51 -34.12
C ARG A 485 -15.84 0.05 -32.71
N VAL A 486 -14.99 -0.75 -32.05
CA VAL A 486 -15.24 -1.16 -30.67
C VAL A 486 -15.26 0.03 -29.73
N VAL A 487 -14.26 0.91 -29.75
CA VAL A 487 -14.21 2.07 -28.82
C VAL A 487 -15.29 3.11 -29.11
N GLU A 488 -15.63 3.30 -30.39
CA GLU A 488 -16.76 4.17 -30.80
C GLU A 488 -18.10 3.60 -30.33
N GLY A 489 -18.26 2.28 -30.36
CA GLY A 489 -19.43 1.57 -29.81
C GLY A 489 -19.65 1.79 -28.31
N TYR A 490 -18.58 2.08 -27.57
CA TYR A 490 -18.63 2.47 -26.15
C TYR A 490 -18.73 3.97 -25.91
N GLY A 491 -18.98 4.77 -26.94
CA GLY A 491 -19.29 6.19 -26.82
C GLY A 491 -18.08 7.12 -26.96
N ALA A 492 -16.94 6.65 -27.44
CA ALA A 492 -15.85 7.53 -27.84
C ALA A 492 -16.32 8.49 -28.96
N VAL A 493 -15.87 9.75 -28.93
CA VAL A 493 -16.18 10.71 -30.01
C VAL A 493 -15.45 10.38 -31.31
N GLY A 494 -14.43 9.53 -31.23
CA GLY A 494 -13.70 8.98 -32.35
C GLY A 494 -12.52 8.12 -31.93
N ALA A 495 -11.81 7.60 -32.93
CA ALA A 495 -10.59 6.82 -32.74
C ALA A 495 -9.49 7.29 -33.71
N ILE A 496 -8.24 7.07 -33.31
CA ILE A 496 -7.05 7.26 -34.17
C ILE A 496 -6.38 5.91 -34.32
N ASN A 497 -6.33 5.40 -35.56
CA ASN A 497 -5.61 4.15 -35.86
C ASN A 497 -4.12 4.45 -36.03
N ARG A 498 -3.28 4.02 -35.08
CA ARG A 498 -1.83 4.24 -35.10
C ARG A 498 -1.08 3.59 -36.27
N ARG A 499 -1.74 2.69 -37.01
CA ARG A 499 -1.19 2.00 -38.19
C ARG A 499 -1.69 2.61 -39.49
N ALA A 500 -2.54 3.63 -39.46
CA ALA A 500 -2.95 4.33 -40.66
C ALA A 500 -1.70 4.97 -41.35
N PRO A 501 -1.63 4.97 -42.70
CA PRO A 501 -0.43 5.41 -43.40
C PRO A 501 0.05 6.82 -43.09
N ASP A 502 -0.86 7.73 -42.77
CA ASP A 502 -0.61 9.12 -42.40
C ASP A 502 -0.24 9.29 -40.90
N ILE A 503 -0.43 8.29 -40.09
CA ILE A 503 -0.24 8.31 -38.64
C ILE A 503 0.95 7.43 -38.18
N ALA A 504 1.24 6.35 -38.88
CA ALA A 504 2.18 5.31 -38.45
C ALA A 504 3.59 5.86 -38.10
N ASP A 505 4.07 6.80 -38.87
CA ASP A 505 5.41 7.40 -38.71
C ASP A 505 5.48 8.44 -37.58
N CYS A 506 4.34 8.78 -36.95
CA CYS A 506 4.32 9.73 -35.83
C CYS A 506 5.03 9.16 -34.58
N PHE A 507 5.04 7.85 -34.36
CA PHE A 507 5.43 7.21 -33.11
C PHE A 507 6.91 6.87 -33.04
N THR A 508 7.72 7.88 -32.74
CA THR A 508 9.17 7.79 -32.58
C THR A 508 9.62 8.49 -31.29
N MET A 509 10.80 8.09 -30.81
CA MET A 509 11.47 8.74 -29.67
C MET A 509 11.83 10.19 -30.00
N VAL A 510 11.86 11.06 -29.01
CA VAL A 510 12.27 12.46 -29.17
C VAL A 510 13.78 12.52 -29.48
N PRO A 511 14.22 13.19 -30.57
CA PRO A 511 15.63 13.39 -30.88
C PRO A 511 16.39 14.20 -29.83
N GLY A 512 17.73 14.10 -29.86
CA GLY A 512 18.60 14.78 -28.89
C GLY A 512 18.89 16.25 -29.19
N ASP A 513 18.67 16.69 -30.42
CA ASP A 513 19.03 18.04 -30.89
C ASP A 513 17.80 18.87 -31.28
N ALA A 514 17.96 20.20 -31.27
CA ALA A 514 16.84 21.12 -31.49
C ALA A 514 16.20 21.01 -32.89
N ALA A 515 17.01 20.75 -33.93
CA ALA A 515 16.52 20.64 -35.30
C ALA A 515 15.72 19.32 -35.45
N GLY A 516 16.21 18.22 -34.88
CA GLY A 516 15.51 16.96 -34.84
C GLY A 516 14.20 17.06 -34.04
N ILE A 517 14.16 17.77 -32.93
CA ILE A 517 12.92 18.01 -32.15
C ILE A 517 11.89 18.75 -33.01
N ALA A 518 12.30 19.80 -33.74
CA ALA A 518 11.37 20.54 -34.60
C ALA A 518 10.80 19.67 -35.73
N GLN A 519 11.64 18.81 -36.35
CA GLN A 519 11.17 17.83 -37.35
C GLN A 519 10.26 16.78 -36.73
N TRP A 520 10.59 16.30 -35.54
CA TRP A 520 9.78 15.35 -34.79
C TRP A 520 8.40 15.95 -34.45
N GLU A 521 8.35 17.20 -33.99
CA GLU A 521 7.09 17.91 -33.71
C GLU A 521 6.21 18.03 -34.96
N ALA A 522 6.81 18.41 -36.09
CA ALA A 522 6.10 18.51 -37.36
C ALA A 522 5.56 17.14 -37.82
N ALA A 523 6.33 16.06 -37.67
CA ALA A 523 5.90 14.72 -37.99
C ALA A 523 4.72 14.23 -37.12
N GLY A 524 4.51 14.80 -35.94
CA GLY A 524 3.36 14.50 -35.09
C GLY A 524 2.07 15.25 -35.45
N GLN A 525 2.16 16.25 -36.32
CA GLN A 525 1.04 17.12 -36.63
C GLN A 525 -0.20 16.39 -37.17
N PRO A 526 -0.10 15.35 -38.03
CA PRO A 526 -1.27 14.60 -38.49
C PRO A 526 -2.11 14.01 -37.35
N MET A 527 -1.44 13.45 -36.33
CA MET A 527 -2.14 12.92 -35.15
C MET A 527 -2.84 14.02 -34.33
N LEU A 528 -2.18 15.17 -34.13
CA LEU A 528 -2.76 16.30 -33.43
C LEU A 528 -3.98 16.86 -34.18
N ASP A 529 -3.90 16.95 -35.49
CA ASP A 529 -5.00 17.46 -36.34
C ASP A 529 -6.18 16.49 -36.36
N ALA A 530 -5.91 15.17 -36.41
CA ALA A 530 -6.96 14.16 -36.27
C ALA A 530 -7.71 14.27 -34.94
N PHE A 531 -6.99 14.49 -33.82
CA PHE A 531 -7.63 14.72 -32.53
C PHE A 531 -8.42 16.05 -32.48
N ARG A 532 -7.82 17.14 -32.96
CA ARG A 532 -8.49 18.45 -33.00
C ARG A 532 -9.77 18.44 -33.83
N ALA A 533 -9.78 17.72 -34.95
CA ALA A 533 -10.96 17.56 -35.79
C ALA A 533 -12.16 16.95 -35.04
N GLN A 534 -11.88 16.04 -34.13
CA GLN A 534 -12.92 15.39 -33.30
C GLN A 534 -13.34 16.26 -32.09
N HIS A 535 -12.52 17.22 -31.67
CA HIS A 535 -12.72 18.03 -30.46
C HIS A 535 -12.87 19.53 -30.71
N GLY A 536 -13.31 19.96 -31.92
CA GLY A 536 -13.57 21.37 -32.23
C GLY A 536 -12.32 22.23 -32.16
N GLY A 537 -11.15 21.70 -32.51
CA GLY A 537 -9.87 22.42 -32.53
C GLY A 537 -9.10 22.35 -31.20
N GLN A 538 -9.65 21.73 -30.15
CA GLN A 538 -9.00 21.63 -28.85
C GLN A 538 -7.99 20.48 -28.80
N LEU A 539 -6.97 20.60 -27.96
CA LEU A 539 -6.07 19.53 -27.54
C LEU A 539 -6.63 18.82 -26.29
N ALA A 540 -5.92 17.79 -25.81
CA ALA A 540 -6.39 16.95 -24.69
C ALA A 540 -6.16 17.62 -23.33
N ASP A 541 -7.23 17.84 -22.58
CA ASP A 541 -7.15 18.22 -21.16
C ASP A 541 -6.57 17.08 -20.32
N TYR A 542 -6.92 15.84 -20.67
CA TYR A 542 -6.49 14.62 -20.00
C TYR A 542 -5.91 13.61 -20.99
N VAL A 543 -4.88 12.91 -20.55
CA VAL A 543 -4.32 11.75 -21.26
C VAL A 543 -4.17 10.59 -20.31
N VAL A 544 -4.59 9.39 -20.73
CA VAL A 544 -4.31 8.12 -20.06
C VAL A 544 -3.35 7.31 -20.95
N SER A 545 -2.16 7.03 -20.42
CA SER A 545 -1.07 6.37 -21.17
C SER A 545 -0.61 5.12 -20.46
N HIS A 546 -0.44 4.02 -21.23
CA HIS A 546 0.08 2.74 -20.69
C HIS A 546 0.81 1.89 -21.74
N ALA A 547 0.90 2.35 -22.98
CA ALA A 547 1.51 1.57 -24.07
C ALA A 547 3.05 1.59 -24.03
N GLY A 548 3.68 2.65 -23.51
CA GLY A 548 5.10 2.71 -23.28
C GLY A 548 5.87 3.74 -24.12
N GLU A 549 7.16 3.54 -24.27
CA GLU A 549 8.11 4.55 -24.74
C GLU A 549 7.83 5.11 -26.14
N GLN A 550 7.19 4.34 -27.02
CA GLN A 550 6.94 4.79 -28.41
C GLN A 550 5.80 5.81 -28.54
N SER A 551 4.73 5.63 -27.76
CA SER A 551 3.53 6.50 -27.83
C SER A 551 3.56 7.63 -26.82
N PHE A 552 4.23 7.46 -25.70
CA PHE A 552 4.30 8.42 -24.62
C PHE A 552 4.73 9.84 -25.08
N PRO A 553 5.76 10.02 -25.95
CA PRO A 553 6.14 11.34 -26.39
C PRO A 553 5.01 12.11 -27.11
N ARG A 554 4.23 11.42 -27.93
CA ARG A 554 3.08 12.00 -28.62
C ARG A 554 1.92 12.32 -27.70
N SER A 555 1.72 11.49 -26.69
CA SER A 555 0.72 11.74 -25.67
C SER A 555 1.01 13.00 -24.87
N VAL A 556 2.27 13.30 -24.57
CA VAL A 556 2.67 14.57 -23.95
C VAL A 556 2.50 15.75 -24.95
N GLN A 557 2.85 15.57 -26.22
CA GLN A 557 2.68 16.61 -27.25
C GLN A 557 1.20 16.99 -27.42
N LEU A 558 0.29 16.02 -27.27
CA LEU A 558 -1.15 16.21 -27.44
C LEU A 558 -1.82 16.98 -26.28
N LEU A 559 -1.17 17.09 -25.11
CA LEU A 559 -1.76 17.80 -23.97
C LEU A 559 -2.06 19.27 -24.31
N ALA A 560 -3.20 19.75 -23.88
CA ALA A 560 -3.52 21.19 -23.83
C ALA A 560 -2.65 21.90 -22.79
N GLU A 561 -2.63 23.22 -22.83
CA GLU A 561 -2.04 24.03 -21.76
C GLU A 561 -2.81 23.79 -20.43
N GLY A 562 -2.09 23.50 -19.37
CA GLY A 562 -2.67 23.06 -18.09
C GLY A 562 -3.15 21.60 -18.06
N GLY A 563 -3.04 20.87 -19.16
CA GLY A 563 -3.46 19.48 -19.26
C GLY A 563 -2.63 18.53 -18.40
N SER A 564 -3.19 17.38 -18.08
CA SER A 564 -2.58 16.37 -17.23
C SER A 564 -2.57 15.00 -17.88
N LEU A 565 -1.44 14.31 -17.80
CA LEU A 565 -1.25 12.94 -18.25
C LEU A 565 -1.05 12.02 -17.06
N ALA A 566 -1.91 11.01 -16.92
CA ALA A 566 -1.69 9.88 -16.02
C ALA A 566 -1.14 8.68 -16.78
N PHE A 567 -0.11 8.02 -16.24
CA PHE A 567 0.41 6.82 -16.87
C PHE A 567 0.70 5.72 -15.87
N TYR A 568 0.51 4.49 -16.31
CA TYR A 568 0.77 3.26 -15.56
C TYR A 568 1.23 2.17 -16.53
N GLY A 569 2.21 1.38 -16.11
CA GLY A 569 2.75 0.33 -16.95
C GLY A 569 3.46 0.83 -18.23
N ALA A 570 4.06 -0.09 -18.95
CA ALA A 570 4.65 0.11 -20.26
C ALA A 570 4.89 -1.24 -20.94
N SER A 571 4.30 -1.47 -22.11
CA SER A 571 4.46 -2.72 -22.86
C SER A 571 5.55 -2.67 -23.94
N THR A 572 6.03 -1.45 -24.31
CA THR A 572 6.97 -1.26 -25.43
C THR A 572 8.35 -0.77 -25.04
N GLY A 573 8.65 -0.67 -23.75
CA GLY A 573 9.93 -0.22 -23.21
C GLY A 573 9.76 0.80 -22.09
N TYR A 574 10.85 1.07 -21.37
CA TYR A 574 10.84 1.82 -20.10
C TYR A 574 11.62 3.14 -20.12
N HIS A 575 12.26 3.47 -21.23
CA HIS A 575 12.97 4.73 -21.42
C HIS A 575 12.03 5.79 -21.98
N PHE A 576 11.31 6.50 -21.11
CA PHE A 576 10.37 7.53 -21.55
C PHE A 576 11.08 8.83 -21.88
N THR A 577 10.75 9.39 -23.05
CA THR A 577 11.18 10.71 -23.47
C THR A 577 9.99 11.59 -23.79
N PHE A 578 10.15 12.90 -23.67
CA PHE A 578 9.17 13.87 -24.16
C PHE A 578 9.85 15.19 -24.50
N ALA A 579 9.19 15.98 -25.33
CA ALA A 579 9.60 17.34 -25.63
C ALA A 579 8.82 18.30 -24.72
N GLY A 580 9.54 19.15 -23.97
CA GLY A 580 8.94 20.22 -23.18
C GLY A 580 8.27 21.26 -24.07
N LYS A 581 7.16 21.82 -23.61
CA LYS A 581 6.51 22.96 -24.26
C LYS A 581 7.04 24.24 -23.65
N PRO A 582 7.37 25.28 -24.47
CA PRO A 582 7.81 26.54 -23.91
C PRO A 582 6.81 27.14 -22.95
N GLY A 583 7.28 27.57 -21.80
CA GLY A 583 6.45 28.18 -20.76
C GLY A 583 7.24 28.52 -19.51
N ALA A 584 6.75 29.45 -18.73
CA ALA A 584 7.28 29.76 -17.40
C ALA A 584 6.12 30.16 -16.47
N VAL A 585 6.28 29.83 -15.20
CA VAL A 585 5.38 30.24 -14.12
C VAL A 585 6.22 30.73 -12.93
N PRO A 586 5.70 31.65 -12.10
CA PRO A 586 6.38 32.03 -10.86
C PRO A 586 6.69 30.83 -9.98
N VAL A 587 7.80 30.87 -9.26
CA VAL A 587 8.21 29.81 -8.34
C VAL A 587 7.12 29.52 -7.29
N ASP A 588 6.50 30.56 -6.76
CA ASP A 588 5.40 30.40 -5.81
C ASP A 588 4.22 29.63 -6.40
N THR A 589 3.87 29.91 -7.66
CA THR A 589 2.78 29.21 -8.35
C THR A 589 3.06 27.72 -8.50
N ILE A 590 4.30 27.33 -8.86
CA ILE A 590 4.62 25.90 -9.01
C ILE A 590 4.69 25.21 -7.65
N TYR A 591 5.11 25.88 -6.59
CA TYR A 591 5.07 25.34 -5.24
C TYR A 591 3.63 25.20 -4.71
N GLU A 592 2.73 26.12 -5.04
CA GLU A 592 1.30 26.01 -4.74
C GLU A 592 0.66 24.82 -5.48
N ARG A 593 0.91 24.70 -6.79
CA ARG A 593 0.45 23.55 -7.59
C ARG A 593 0.97 22.23 -7.05
N ALA A 594 2.21 22.20 -6.55
CA ALA A 594 2.81 21.06 -5.90
C ALA A 594 2.31 20.82 -4.46
N ASN A 595 1.55 21.76 -3.89
CA ASN A 595 1.09 21.73 -2.50
C ASN A 595 2.24 21.51 -1.51
N LEU A 596 3.29 22.34 -1.63
CA LEU A 596 4.43 22.31 -0.71
C LEU A 596 4.01 22.72 0.70
N ARG A 597 4.26 21.86 1.68
CA ARG A 597 3.83 22.01 3.08
C ARG A 597 5.00 22.32 4.00
N ALA A 598 4.70 22.94 5.12
CA ALA A 598 5.69 23.17 6.17
C ALA A 598 6.26 21.85 6.70
N GLY A 599 7.59 21.82 6.90
CA GLY A 599 8.31 20.63 7.38
C GLY A 599 8.67 19.60 6.29
N GLU A 600 8.16 19.75 5.06
CA GLU A 600 8.57 18.87 3.97
C GLU A 600 10.03 19.10 3.57
N ALA A 601 10.68 18.06 3.07
CA ALA A 601 12.06 18.08 2.59
C ALA A 601 12.10 18.49 1.11
N VAL A 602 12.83 19.55 0.81
CA VAL A 602 12.98 20.08 -0.56
C VAL A 602 14.43 19.93 -1.02
N LEU A 603 14.61 19.40 -2.22
CA LEU A 603 15.89 19.45 -2.94
C LEU A 603 15.81 20.51 -4.03
N VAL A 604 16.73 21.45 -4.06
CA VAL A 604 16.86 22.48 -5.11
C VAL A 604 18.13 22.22 -5.91
N TYR A 605 18.02 22.05 -7.22
CA TYR A 605 19.19 22.15 -8.12
C TYR A 605 19.50 23.63 -8.36
N TYR A 606 20.78 23.99 -8.27
CA TYR A 606 21.23 25.37 -8.31
C TYR A 606 22.34 25.55 -9.34
N GLY A 607 22.23 26.57 -10.18
CA GLY A 607 23.26 26.99 -11.13
C GLY A 607 23.46 26.12 -12.36
N PRO A 608 22.47 25.35 -12.88
CA PRO A 608 22.65 24.62 -14.13
C PRO A 608 22.82 25.60 -15.29
N GLY A 609 23.80 25.31 -16.14
CA GLY A 609 24.11 26.18 -17.29
C GLY A 609 24.90 27.46 -16.94
N LEU A 610 25.17 27.72 -15.65
CA LEU A 610 26.12 28.78 -15.27
C LEU A 610 27.54 28.33 -15.57
N ALA A 611 28.37 29.27 -16.08
CA ALA A 611 29.81 29.00 -16.15
C ALA A 611 30.37 28.77 -14.75
N ALA A 612 31.49 28.02 -14.64
CA ALA A 612 32.04 27.64 -13.35
C ALA A 612 32.39 28.81 -12.42
N HIS A 613 32.50 30.02 -12.98
CA HIS A 613 32.81 31.29 -12.28
C HIS A 613 31.53 32.10 -11.97
N GLU A 614 30.38 31.76 -12.53
CA GLU A 614 29.12 32.45 -12.26
C GLU A 614 28.49 31.92 -10.97
N LEU A 615 28.13 32.83 -10.05
CA LEU A 615 27.63 32.43 -8.73
C LEU A 615 26.13 32.57 -8.56
N VAL A 616 25.48 33.42 -9.40
CA VAL A 616 24.07 33.79 -9.17
C VAL A 616 23.14 33.10 -10.13
N ASP A 617 22.31 32.21 -9.57
CA ASP A 617 21.11 31.63 -10.19
C ASP A 617 19.87 32.28 -9.54
N ALA A 618 19.31 33.31 -10.19
CA ALA A 618 18.22 34.07 -9.61
C ALA A 618 16.99 33.18 -9.30
N VAL A 619 16.62 32.28 -10.20
CA VAL A 619 15.47 31.41 -10.01
C VAL A 619 15.78 30.32 -8.94
N GLY A 620 17.04 29.85 -8.87
CA GLY A 620 17.47 28.95 -7.80
C GLY A 620 17.42 29.61 -6.42
N ILE A 621 17.80 30.90 -6.32
CA ILE A 621 17.68 31.69 -5.08
C ILE A 621 16.20 31.84 -4.71
N GLU A 622 15.35 32.30 -5.66
CA GLU A 622 13.91 32.44 -5.45
C GLU A 622 13.28 31.11 -4.99
N ALA A 623 13.70 29.98 -5.54
CA ALA A 623 13.21 28.66 -5.13
C ALA A 623 13.60 28.32 -3.68
N ILE A 624 14.83 28.65 -3.26
CA ILE A 624 15.26 28.45 -1.88
C ILE A 624 14.48 29.37 -0.94
N GLU A 625 14.34 30.66 -1.29
CA GLU A 625 13.59 31.66 -0.50
C GLU A 625 12.12 31.26 -0.33
N ALA A 626 11.45 30.89 -1.41
CA ALA A 626 10.05 30.49 -1.40
C ALA A 626 9.82 29.17 -0.61
N ALA A 627 10.77 28.21 -0.67
CA ALA A 627 10.73 27.01 0.15
C ALA A 627 10.96 27.33 1.64
N ALA A 628 11.91 28.22 1.94
CA ALA A 628 12.19 28.67 3.29
C ALA A 628 11.00 29.44 3.89
N ALA A 629 10.33 30.31 3.12
CA ALA A 629 9.10 31.00 3.54
C ALA A 629 7.99 30.02 3.93
N ARG A 630 7.94 28.85 3.31
CA ARG A 630 7.01 27.74 3.62
C ARG A 630 7.51 26.82 4.76
N ARG A 631 8.62 27.17 5.42
CA ARG A 631 9.25 26.39 6.48
C ARG A 631 9.65 24.95 6.05
N ALA A 632 10.06 24.79 4.81
CA ALA A 632 10.59 23.53 4.31
C ALA A 632 12.03 23.30 4.80
N ARG A 633 12.46 22.05 4.87
CA ARG A 633 13.84 21.68 5.11
C ARG A 633 14.56 21.51 3.78
N ILE A 634 15.57 22.32 3.50
CA ILE A 634 16.12 22.50 2.15
C ILE A 634 17.52 21.88 2.05
N ALA A 635 17.71 21.02 1.06
CA ALA A 635 19.03 20.62 0.56
C ALA A 635 19.22 21.25 -0.83
N VAL A 636 20.44 21.66 -1.12
CA VAL A 636 20.80 22.22 -2.43
C VAL A 636 21.88 21.37 -3.09
N VAL A 637 21.75 21.11 -4.39
CA VAL A 637 22.79 20.51 -5.23
C VAL A 637 23.25 21.58 -6.23
N CYS A 638 24.55 21.88 -6.21
CA CYS A 638 25.20 22.83 -7.13
C CYS A 638 26.39 22.19 -7.84
N TYR A 639 26.94 22.84 -8.86
CA TYR A 639 28.02 22.26 -9.65
C TYR A 639 29.39 22.39 -8.95
N SER A 640 29.72 23.59 -8.41
CA SER A 640 31.07 23.89 -7.91
C SER A 640 31.12 24.19 -6.42
N ASP A 641 32.31 24.09 -5.84
CA ASP A 641 32.54 24.50 -4.45
C ASP A 641 32.30 26.02 -4.25
N ALA A 642 32.58 26.85 -5.27
CA ALA A 642 32.35 28.28 -5.21
C ALA A 642 30.84 28.59 -5.09
N GLN A 643 29.99 27.94 -5.88
CA GLN A 643 28.53 28.07 -5.76
C GLN A 643 28.03 27.57 -4.40
N ARG A 644 28.61 26.48 -3.88
CA ARG A 644 28.28 25.97 -2.54
C ARG A 644 28.52 27.01 -1.44
N GLU A 645 29.68 27.63 -1.44
CA GLU A 645 30.01 28.66 -0.45
C GLU A 645 29.14 29.92 -0.64
N PHE A 646 28.84 30.28 -1.89
CA PHE A 646 27.90 31.37 -2.17
C PHE A 646 26.50 31.10 -1.60
N VAL A 647 25.91 29.95 -1.89
CA VAL A 647 24.57 29.56 -1.39
C VAL A 647 24.53 29.57 0.16
N ARG A 648 25.60 29.07 0.80
CA ARG A 648 25.74 29.12 2.26
C ARG A 648 25.79 30.54 2.81
N SER A 649 26.37 31.47 2.07
CA SER A 649 26.48 32.88 2.49
C SER A 649 25.15 33.64 2.43
N LEU A 650 24.14 33.10 1.75
CA LEU A 650 22.82 33.74 1.61
C LEU A 650 21.97 33.74 2.91
N GLY A 651 22.37 32.96 3.92
CA GLY A 651 21.86 33.12 5.28
C GLY A 651 20.46 32.55 5.56
N PHE A 652 20.11 31.42 4.95
CA PHE A 652 18.80 30.76 5.15
C PHE A 652 18.60 30.04 6.50
N GLY A 653 19.55 30.18 7.43
CA GLY A 653 19.44 29.67 8.79
C GLY A 653 19.25 28.15 8.87
N ASP A 654 18.50 27.71 9.87
CA ASP A 654 18.27 26.27 10.16
C ASP A 654 17.46 25.52 9.08
N GLN A 655 16.82 26.25 8.16
CA GLN A 655 16.05 25.65 7.08
C GLN A 655 16.95 25.08 5.97
N LEU A 656 18.15 25.63 5.77
CA LEU A 656 19.15 25.08 4.86
C LEU A 656 19.89 23.91 5.54
N ALA A 657 19.41 22.69 5.31
CA ALA A 657 20.03 21.48 5.83
C ALA A 657 21.46 21.26 5.31
N GLY A 658 21.76 21.80 4.11
CA GLY A 658 23.10 21.82 3.57
C GLY A 658 23.16 21.92 2.04
N VAL A 659 24.38 22.03 1.53
CA VAL A 659 24.67 22.18 0.08
C VAL A 659 25.69 21.12 -0.35
N VAL A 660 25.38 20.39 -1.40
CA VAL A 660 26.23 19.38 -2.05
C VAL A 660 26.79 19.96 -3.35
N ALA A 661 28.09 19.98 -3.52
CA ALA A 661 28.72 20.31 -4.80
C ALA A 661 29.00 19.04 -5.61
N LEU A 662 28.60 18.98 -6.88
CA LEU A 662 28.85 17.83 -7.76
C LEU A 662 30.34 17.58 -7.96
N ASP A 663 31.16 18.64 -7.98
CA ASP A 663 32.65 18.52 -8.03
C ASP A 663 33.20 17.83 -6.79
N GLU A 664 32.61 18.00 -5.61
CA GLU A 664 32.97 17.27 -4.41
C GLU A 664 32.64 15.78 -4.54
N LEU A 665 31.48 15.46 -5.08
CA LEU A 665 31.11 14.05 -5.32
C LEU A 665 32.08 13.37 -6.29
N ARG A 666 32.50 14.06 -7.35
CA ARG A 666 33.50 13.54 -8.31
C ARG A 666 34.84 13.23 -7.64
N ARG A 667 35.25 14.08 -6.71
CA ARG A 667 36.55 13.89 -5.98
C ARG A 667 36.48 12.79 -4.91
N ARG A 668 35.30 12.53 -4.33
CA ARG A 668 35.13 11.62 -3.19
C ARG A 668 34.60 10.23 -3.56
N ALA A 669 34.07 10.07 -4.75
CA ALA A 669 33.44 8.81 -5.14
C ALA A 669 34.45 7.68 -5.24
N SER A 670 34.21 6.58 -4.55
CA SER A 670 34.92 5.32 -4.70
C SER A 670 34.56 4.59 -6.00
N VAL A 671 33.53 5.02 -6.66
CA VAL A 671 33.02 4.58 -7.98
C VAL A 671 33.02 5.82 -8.86
N GLU A 672 33.29 5.70 -10.14
CA GLU A 672 33.20 6.79 -11.10
C GLU A 672 31.82 7.43 -11.07
N PHE A 673 31.74 8.70 -10.64
CA PHE A 673 30.50 9.46 -10.60
C PHE A 673 30.25 10.13 -11.94
N GLU A 674 29.12 9.81 -12.54
CA GLU A 674 28.70 10.34 -13.84
C GLU A 674 27.67 11.47 -13.69
N TRP A 675 27.96 12.59 -14.35
CA TRP A 675 27.07 13.72 -14.54
C TRP A 675 27.33 14.36 -15.92
N PRO A 676 26.32 14.69 -16.70
CA PRO A 676 24.88 14.77 -16.44
C PRO A 676 24.21 13.42 -16.11
N ALA A 677 23.14 13.50 -15.34
CA ALA A 677 22.29 12.37 -14.95
C ALA A 677 21.25 12.03 -16.05
N THR A 678 21.66 12.11 -17.30
CA THR A 678 20.81 11.78 -18.46
C THR A 678 20.62 10.28 -18.56
N MET A 679 19.38 9.85 -18.74
CA MET A 679 19.08 8.42 -18.89
C MET A 679 19.82 7.86 -20.12
N PRO A 680 20.64 6.81 -19.98
CA PRO A 680 21.33 6.20 -21.11
C PRO A 680 20.32 5.52 -22.06
N SER A 681 20.73 5.26 -23.29
CA SER A 681 19.98 4.36 -24.17
C SER A 681 19.93 2.98 -23.55
N LEU A 682 18.74 2.45 -23.33
CA LEU A 682 18.56 1.11 -22.78
C LEU A 682 18.46 0.08 -23.91
N PRO A 683 19.10 -1.11 -23.76
CA PRO A 683 18.83 -2.25 -24.63
C PRO A 683 17.35 -2.60 -24.67
N ASP A 684 16.89 -3.25 -25.75
CA ASP A 684 15.55 -3.79 -25.78
C ASP A 684 15.40 -4.90 -24.73
N VAL A 685 14.59 -4.64 -23.74
CA VAL A 685 14.42 -5.52 -22.59
C VAL A 685 13.89 -6.91 -22.94
N ARG A 686 13.18 -7.05 -24.06
CA ARG A 686 12.67 -8.34 -24.54
C ARG A 686 13.74 -9.16 -25.25
N ARG A 687 14.70 -8.47 -25.92
CA ARG A 687 15.77 -9.12 -26.68
C ARG A 687 16.98 -9.44 -25.83
N ASP A 688 17.34 -8.53 -24.92
CA ASP A 688 18.48 -8.69 -24.03
C ASP A 688 18.17 -8.19 -22.62
N PRO A 689 17.43 -8.97 -21.82
CA PRO A 689 17.08 -8.61 -20.45
C PRO A 689 18.31 -8.42 -19.56
N ALA A 690 19.40 -9.15 -19.80
CA ALA A 690 20.63 -9.07 -18.99
C ALA A 690 21.35 -7.74 -19.22
N ALA A 691 21.58 -7.35 -20.48
CA ALA A 691 22.16 -6.06 -20.81
C ALA A 691 21.28 -4.89 -20.35
N PHE A 692 19.96 -5.02 -20.43
CA PHE A 692 19.02 -4.03 -19.91
C PHE A 692 19.20 -3.82 -18.39
N LYS A 693 19.16 -4.90 -17.62
CA LYS A 693 19.34 -4.86 -16.15
C LYS A 693 20.69 -4.25 -15.77
N GLU A 694 21.74 -4.64 -16.48
CA GLU A 694 23.08 -4.09 -16.25
C GLU A 694 23.17 -2.59 -16.54
N ALA A 695 22.58 -2.12 -17.65
CA ALA A 695 22.56 -0.70 -17.98
C ALA A 695 21.80 0.13 -16.94
N VAL A 696 20.64 -0.35 -16.47
CA VAL A 696 19.88 0.31 -15.40
C VAL A 696 20.68 0.31 -14.08
N ARG A 697 21.30 -0.81 -13.72
CA ARG A 697 22.13 -0.92 -12.52
C ARG A 697 23.32 0.02 -12.55
N ALA A 698 24.06 0.05 -13.66
CA ALA A 698 25.20 0.93 -13.84
C ALA A 698 24.81 2.41 -13.69
N PHE A 699 23.71 2.83 -14.29
CA PHE A 699 23.17 4.17 -14.14
C PHE A 699 22.81 4.50 -12.68
N GLN A 700 22.17 3.57 -11.97
CA GLN A 700 21.83 3.75 -10.57
C GLN A 700 23.08 3.90 -9.69
N GLU A 701 24.07 3.03 -9.86
CA GLU A 701 25.29 3.02 -9.04
C GLU A 701 26.18 4.24 -9.31
N ARG A 702 26.35 4.64 -10.58
CA ARG A 702 27.28 5.71 -10.95
C ARG A 702 26.67 7.12 -10.83
N THR A 703 25.33 7.24 -10.95
CA THR A 703 24.68 8.56 -11.01
C THR A 703 23.76 8.81 -9.81
N ILE A 704 22.79 7.95 -9.61
CA ILE A 704 21.70 8.20 -8.64
C ILE A 704 22.17 8.02 -7.20
N LYS A 705 22.85 6.91 -6.92
CA LYS A 705 23.26 6.53 -5.57
C LYS A 705 24.22 7.55 -4.91
N PRO A 706 25.26 8.10 -5.59
CA PRO A 706 26.13 9.11 -4.98
C PRO A 706 25.37 10.38 -4.55
N ILE A 707 24.52 10.91 -5.41
CA ILE A 707 23.70 12.09 -5.10
C ILE A 707 22.69 11.76 -3.98
N GLY A 708 22.00 10.62 -4.10
CA GLY A 708 21.02 10.16 -3.10
C GLY A 708 21.62 9.98 -1.71
N GLN A 709 22.82 9.44 -1.59
CA GLN A 709 23.54 9.32 -0.32
C GLN A 709 23.91 10.68 0.26
N ALA A 710 24.39 11.60 -0.57
CA ALA A 710 24.79 12.93 -0.12
C ALA A 710 23.57 13.76 0.35
N VAL A 711 22.53 13.81 -0.47
CA VAL A 711 21.27 14.51 -0.15
C VAL A 711 20.58 13.84 1.04
N GLY A 712 20.55 12.50 1.09
CA GLY A 712 19.93 11.75 2.17
C GLY A 712 20.56 12.02 3.53
N LYS A 713 21.88 12.24 3.60
CA LYS A 713 22.56 12.63 4.86
C LYS A 713 22.06 13.99 5.38
N LEU A 714 21.74 14.91 4.49
CA LEU A 714 21.26 16.24 4.85
C LEU A 714 19.80 16.25 5.28
N LEU A 715 18.95 15.49 4.58
CA LEU A 715 17.49 15.51 4.76
C LEU A 715 16.96 14.47 5.75
N ARG A 716 17.82 13.58 6.27
CA ARG A 716 17.41 12.54 7.22
C ARG A 716 16.91 13.12 8.53
N SER A 717 15.78 12.64 9.01
CA SER A 717 15.17 12.98 10.29
C SER A 717 14.38 11.78 10.85
N SER A 718 13.80 11.91 12.06
CA SER A 718 12.88 10.89 12.60
C SER A 718 11.71 10.60 11.66
N ASP A 719 11.16 11.65 11.04
CA ASP A 719 10.00 11.56 10.16
C ASP A 719 10.37 11.25 8.70
N ASN A 720 11.65 11.35 8.36
CA ASN A 720 12.20 11.03 7.05
C ASN A 720 13.49 10.20 7.20
N PRO A 721 13.41 8.95 7.62
CA PRO A 721 14.58 8.12 7.92
C PRO A 721 15.43 7.79 6.67
N ARG A 722 14.84 7.82 5.49
CA ARG A 722 15.55 7.65 4.21
C ARG A 722 16.27 8.92 3.76
N GLY A 723 15.81 10.10 4.21
CA GLY A 723 16.32 11.39 3.77
C GLY A 723 15.97 11.72 2.31
N ALA A 724 14.93 11.10 1.75
CA ALA A 724 14.47 11.40 0.40
C ALA A 724 13.70 12.74 0.40
N PRO A 725 13.87 13.61 -0.62
CA PRO A 725 13.10 14.84 -0.70
C PRO A 725 11.62 14.57 -1.01
N ASP A 726 10.72 15.31 -0.38
CA ASP A 726 9.29 15.32 -0.73
C ASP A 726 9.04 16.05 -2.05
N LEU A 727 9.88 17.05 -2.33
CA LEU A 727 9.83 17.84 -3.55
C LEU A 727 11.24 18.08 -4.09
N VAL A 728 11.42 17.96 -5.40
CA VAL A 728 12.64 18.39 -6.13
C VAL A 728 12.28 19.57 -7.00
N PHE A 729 12.91 20.70 -6.75
CA PHE A 729 12.86 21.85 -7.65
C PHE A 729 13.96 21.74 -8.69
N GLU A 730 13.53 21.50 -9.92
CA GLU A 730 14.43 21.24 -11.05
C GLU A 730 14.86 22.52 -11.75
N ARG A 731 16.16 22.62 -11.95
CA ARG A 731 16.82 23.65 -12.75
C ARG A 731 17.69 23.05 -13.85
N ALA A 732 18.12 21.82 -13.70
CA ALA A 732 19.01 21.13 -14.63
C ALA A 732 18.28 20.36 -15.73
N ALA A 733 16.97 20.33 -15.72
CA ALA A 733 16.06 19.81 -16.75
C ALA A 733 16.47 18.44 -17.34
N HIS A 734 16.98 18.46 -18.57
CA HIS A 734 17.44 17.28 -19.28
C HIS A 734 18.54 16.52 -18.51
N ASP A 735 19.39 17.22 -17.77
CA ASP A 735 20.58 16.66 -17.13
C ASP A 735 20.29 15.93 -15.81
N SER A 736 19.12 16.14 -15.23
CA SER A 736 18.83 15.68 -13.86
C SER A 736 17.48 14.99 -13.67
N LEU A 737 16.51 15.10 -14.61
CA LEU A 737 15.16 14.55 -14.41
C LEU A 737 15.18 13.05 -14.05
N ALA A 738 16.02 12.26 -14.69
CA ALA A 738 16.12 10.83 -14.40
C ALA A 738 16.58 10.57 -12.96
N ALA A 739 17.53 11.38 -12.43
CA ALA A 739 17.94 11.29 -11.03
C ALA A 739 16.84 11.83 -10.09
N SER A 740 16.24 12.96 -10.40
CA SER A 740 15.20 13.59 -9.59
C SER A 740 13.99 12.69 -9.40
N THR A 741 13.52 12.05 -10.47
CA THR A 741 12.43 11.09 -10.42
C THR A 741 12.79 9.83 -9.62
N ALA A 742 14.05 9.48 -9.50
CA ALA A 742 14.51 8.37 -8.66
C ALA A 742 14.68 8.74 -7.18
N LEU A 743 15.12 9.98 -6.90
CA LEU A 743 15.45 10.47 -5.56
C LEU A 743 14.23 10.91 -4.74
N VAL A 744 13.22 11.47 -5.39
CA VAL A 744 12.04 12.02 -4.71
C VAL A 744 11.24 10.90 -4.02
N GLN A 745 10.58 11.22 -2.90
CA GLN A 745 9.77 10.28 -2.11
C GLN A 745 8.83 9.45 -2.99
N PRO A 746 8.68 8.16 -2.72
CA PRO A 746 7.62 7.36 -3.33
C PRO A 746 6.24 7.84 -2.86
N PHE A 747 5.22 7.71 -3.72
CA PHE A 747 3.79 7.96 -3.51
C PHE A 747 3.35 9.41 -3.24
N SER A 748 4.24 10.28 -2.78
CA SER A 748 3.95 11.69 -2.52
C SER A 748 4.93 12.65 -3.22
N GLY A 749 5.99 12.12 -3.82
CA GLY A 749 7.09 12.91 -4.38
C GLY A 749 6.70 13.72 -5.61
N ARG A 750 7.18 14.96 -5.66
CA ARG A 750 6.93 15.90 -6.76
C ARG A 750 8.27 16.42 -7.28
N VAL A 751 8.45 16.34 -8.60
CA VAL A 751 9.51 17.04 -9.33
C VAL A 751 8.86 18.22 -10.04
N VAL A 752 9.32 19.43 -9.80
CA VAL A 752 8.69 20.65 -10.29
C VAL A 752 9.64 21.50 -11.11
N TYR A 753 9.11 22.15 -12.13
CA TYR A 753 9.79 23.08 -13.00
C TYR A 753 9.05 24.41 -13.01
N ALA A 754 9.75 25.53 -12.80
CA ALA A 754 9.19 26.87 -12.95
C ALA A 754 9.30 27.39 -14.39
N GLU A 755 10.29 26.94 -15.14
CA GLU A 755 10.50 27.32 -16.53
C GLU A 755 11.02 26.12 -17.35
N ASP A 756 10.80 26.17 -18.66
CA ASP A 756 11.34 25.20 -19.61
C ASP A 756 12.81 25.54 -19.90
N MET A 757 13.72 24.56 -19.71
CA MET A 757 15.15 24.81 -19.77
C MET A 757 15.76 24.42 -21.14
N HIS A 758 16.99 24.78 -21.37
CA HIS A 758 17.74 24.87 -22.63
C HIS A 758 17.67 23.69 -23.60
N HIS A 759 17.41 22.47 -23.15
CA HIS A 759 17.24 21.30 -24.02
C HIS A 759 15.83 20.75 -23.80
N ARG A 760 14.95 20.96 -24.76
CA ARG A 760 13.54 20.58 -24.69
C ARG A 760 13.26 19.08 -24.60
N ARG A 761 14.29 18.24 -24.73
CA ARG A 761 14.19 16.79 -24.55
C ARG A 761 14.36 16.43 -23.09
N TYR A 762 13.39 15.75 -22.56
CA TYR A 762 13.41 15.16 -21.21
C TYR A 762 13.41 13.65 -21.29
N SER A 763 14.07 12.98 -20.34
CA SER A 763 14.07 11.53 -20.26
C SER A 763 14.10 11.03 -18.82
N PHE A 764 13.44 9.92 -18.58
CA PHE A 764 13.45 9.26 -17.26
C PHE A 764 13.17 7.77 -17.40
N TYR A 765 13.52 7.01 -16.33
CA TYR A 765 13.18 5.60 -16.21
C TYR A 765 11.74 5.49 -15.69
N ALA A 766 10.83 5.10 -16.55
CA ALA A 766 9.38 5.15 -16.31
C ALA A 766 8.91 4.37 -15.07
N PRO A 767 9.43 3.15 -14.74
CA PRO A 767 9.06 2.43 -13.52
C PRO A 767 9.30 3.21 -12.22
N GLN A 768 10.31 4.06 -12.17
CA GLN A 768 10.54 4.93 -11.00
C GLN A 768 9.42 5.94 -10.77
N VAL A 769 8.67 6.29 -11.79
CA VAL A 769 7.59 7.27 -11.69
C VAL A 769 6.24 6.59 -11.45
N TRP A 770 5.81 5.63 -12.30
CA TRP A 770 4.48 5.05 -12.12
C TRP A 770 4.37 4.09 -10.93
N MET A 771 5.32 3.15 -10.74
CA MET A 771 5.29 2.19 -9.63
C MET A 771 5.39 2.88 -8.26
N ARG A 772 5.95 4.06 -8.21
CA ARG A 772 6.10 4.86 -7.00
C ARG A 772 5.22 6.10 -6.99
N GLN A 773 4.31 6.24 -7.96
CA GLN A 773 3.29 7.30 -8.07
C GLN A 773 3.85 8.72 -7.89
N ARG A 774 5.00 8.96 -8.50
CA ARG A 774 5.67 10.26 -8.49
C ARG A 774 5.07 11.18 -9.53
N ARG A 775 5.22 12.48 -9.34
CA ARG A 775 4.63 13.51 -10.19
C ARG A 775 5.72 14.40 -10.76
N VAL A 776 5.59 14.75 -12.04
CA VAL A 776 6.44 15.75 -12.71
C VAL A 776 5.51 16.88 -13.14
N LEU A 777 5.70 18.05 -12.55
CA LEU A 777 4.87 19.24 -12.79
C LEU A 777 5.69 20.25 -13.58
N LEU A 778 5.29 20.44 -14.84
CA LEU A 778 5.89 21.40 -15.76
C LEU A 778 5.06 22.70 -15.78
N PRO A 779 5.61 23.82 -16.27
CA PRO A 779 4.85 25.06 -16.41
C PRO A 779 3.52 24.87 -17.12
N THR A 780 3.52 24.13 -18.22
CA THR A 780 2.38 23.99 -19.15
C THR A 780 1.58 22.70 -18.98
N CYS A 781 2.07 21.69 -18.28
CA CYS A 781 1.36 20.42 -18.10
C CYS A 781 1.85 19.63 -16.90
N SER A 782 1.16 18.55 -16.58
CA SER A 782 1.52 17.62 -15.51
C SER A 782 1.65 16.18 -16.02
N ILE A 783 2.70 15.48 -15.61
CA ILE A 783 2.94 14.07 -15.89
C ILE A 783 2.87 13.34 -14.56
N LEU A 784 1.91 12.46 -14.41
CA LEU A 784 1.51 11.87 -13.16
C LEU A 784 1.64 10.36 -13.24
N GLY A 785 2.59 9.80 -12.51
CA GLY A 785 2.66 8.36 -12.32
C GLY A 785 1.46 7.90 -11.49
N THR A 786 0.81 6.84 -11.93
CA THR A 786 -0.26 6.19 -11.19
C THR A 786 -0.05 4.68 -11.22
N HIS A 787 -0.54 4.01 -10.21
CA HIS A 787 -0.45 2.57 -10.08
C HIS A 787 -1.81 2.06 -9.62
N LEU A 788 -1.96 0.78 -9.31
CA LEU A 788 -3.16 0.19 -8.73
C LEU A 788 -3.85 1.13 -7.72
N CYS A 789 -5.15 0.99 -7.53
CA CYS A 789 -5.87 1.68 -6.44
C CYS A 789 -5.38 1.23 -5.05
N ASN A 790 -5.74 1.96 -4.01
CA ASN A 790 -5.60 1.48 -2.63
C ASN A 790 -6.90 0.81 -2.14
N ALA A 791 -6.85 0.17 -0.97
CA ALA A 791 -7.99 -0.55 -0.41
C ALA A 791 -9.24 0.33 -0.19
N TYR A 792 -9.07 1.62 0.13
CA TYR A 792 -10.19 2.55 0.29
C TYR A 792 -10.84 2.91 -1.05
N GLU A 793 -10.05 3.01 -2.10
CA GLU A 793 -10.54 3.24 -3.45
C GLU A 793 -11.30 2.03 -3.99
N VAL A 794 -10.92 0.80 -3.59
CA VAL A 794 -11.72 -0.41 -3.89
C VAL A 794 -13.10 -0.33 -3.25
N VAL A 795 -13.20 0.08 -1.98
CA VAL A 795 -14.50 0.28 -1.33
C VAL A 795 -15.35 1.30 -2.10
N ARG A 796 -14.75 2.44 -2.46
CA ARG A 796 -15.44 3.46 -3.26
C ARG A 796 -15.88 2.94 -4.63
N MET A 797 -15.01 2.23 -5.32
CA MET A 797 -15.29 1.60 -6.62
C MET A 797 -16.47 0.62 -6.52
N ASN A 798 -16.48 -0.24 -5.49
CA ASN A 798 -17.57 -1.18 -5.25
C ASN A 798 -18.91 -0.47 -4.94
N GLN A 799 -18.87 0.66 -4.22
CA GLN A 799 -20.06 1.50 -4.02
C GLN A 799 -20.55 2.13 -5.33
N MET A 800 -19.64 2.58 -6.21
CA MET A 800 -20.01 3.12 -7.51
C MET A 800 -20.59 2.05 -8.44
N LEU A 801 -20.06 0.83 -8.40
CA LEU A 801 -20.63 -0.34 -9.11
C LEU A 801 -22.06 -0.63 -8.61
N ALA A 802 -22.27 -0.75 -7.31
CA ALA A 802 -23.57 -0.99 -6.71
C ALA A 802 -24.58 0.14 -6.98
N ALA A 803 -24.11 1.36 -7.22
CA ALA A 803 -24.94 2.51 -7.61
C ALA A 803 -25.16 2.61 -9.13
N GLY A 804 -24.64 1.69 -9.94
CA GLY A 804 -24.74 1.72 -11.41
C GLY A 804 -23.98 2.88 -12.07
N GLN A 805 -23.03 3.48 -11.37
CA GLN A 805 -22.18 4.56 -11.88
C GLN A 805 -20.96 4.06 -12.65
N LEU A 806 -20.59 2.81 -12.43
CA LEU A 806 -19.56 2.07 -13.15
C LEU A 806 -20.15 0.76 -13.67
N ASP A 807 -19.51 0.20 -14.68
CA ASP A 807 -19.88 -1.07 -15.29
C ASP A 807 -18.62 -1.88 -15.55
N VAL A 808 -18.65 -3.17 -15.27
CA VAL A 808 -17.55 -4.10 -15.50
C VAL A 808 -17.67 -4.69 -16.90
N THR A 809 -16.59 -4.63 -17.67
CA THR A 809 -16.53 -5.30 -18.97
C THR A 809 -16.59 -6.82 -18.80
N ALA A 810 -17.49 -7.49 -19.51
CA ALA A 810 -17.57 -8.94 -19.49
C ALA A 810 -16.23 -9.55 -19.99
N PRO A 811 -15.57 -10.41 -19.21
CA PRO A 811 -14.30 -10.99 -19.58
C PRO A 811 -14.45 -12.13 -20.58
N THR A 812 -13.35 -12.42 -21.30
CA THR A 812 -13.19 -13.70 -22.00
C THR A 812 -12.71 -14.74 -20.99
N VAL A 813 -13.47 -15.79 -20.78
CA VAL A 813 -13.13 -16.86 -19.84
C VAL A 813 -12.13 -17.82 -20.50
N VAL A 814 -11.01 -18.07 -19.82
CA VAL A 814 -9.94 -18.97 -20.26
C VAL A 814 -9.89 -20.18 -19.32
N PRO A 815 -9.91 -21.41 -19.88
CA PRO A 815 -9.73 -22.62 -19.06
C PRO A 815 -8.35 -22.64 -18.38
N TRP A 816 -8.26 -23.28 -17.23
CA TRP A 816 -7.03 -23.45 -16.46
C TRP A 816 -5.84 -23.92 -17.31
N ALA A 817 -6.04 -24.99 -18.07
CA ALA A 817 -4.97 -25.57 -18.89
C ALA A 817 -4.49 -24.67 -20.04
N SER A 818 -5.23 -23.62 -20.39
CA SER A 818 -4.91 -22.69 -21.50
C SER A 818 -4.33 -21.37 -20.99
N LEU A 819 -4.01 -21.26 -19.70
CA LEU A 819 -3.47 -20.02 -19.14
C LEU A 819 -2.11 -19.63 -19.74
N PRO A 820 -1.13 -20.55 -19.93
CA PRO A 820 0.15 -20.20 -20.57
C PRO A 820 -0.02 -19.62 -21.99
N GLU A 821 -0.97 -20.15 -22.76
CA GLU A 821 -1.31 -19.64 -24.10
C GLU A 821 -1.99 -18.26 -24.04
N ALA A 822 -2.83 -18.03 -23.04
CA ALA A 822 -3.45 -16.72 -22.83
C ALA A 822 -2.40 -15.66 -22.46
N HIS A 823 -1.46 -15.98 -21.58
CA HIS A 823 -0.32 -15.15 -21.25
C HIS A 823 0.57 -14.91 -22.48
N GLN A 824 0.83 -15.95 -23.29
CA GLN A 824 1.59 -15.82 -24.53
C GLN A 824 0.90 -14.87 -25.53
N ALA A 825 -0.42 -14.99 -25.68
CA ALA A 825 -1.18 -14.10 -26.56
C ALA A 825 -1.13 -12.64 -26.07
N MET A 826 -1.13 -12.43 -24.74
CA MET A 826 -0.96 -11.11 -24.14
C MET A 826 0.46 -10.57 -24.35
N TRP A 827 1.48 -11.38 -24.15
CA TRP A 827 2.89 -11.05 -24.41
C TRP A 827 3.14 -10.61 -25.86
N GLU A 828 2.53 -11.30 -26.82
CA GLU A 828 2.61 -10.98 -28.24
C GLU A 828 1.63 -9.87 -28.70
N ASN A 829 0.86 -9.30 -27.77
CA ASN A 829 -0.19 -8.30 -28.07
C ASN A 829 -1.24 -8.77 -29.07
N ARG A 830 -1.55 -10.08 -29.08
CA ARG A 830 -2.58 -10.72 -29.93
C ARG A 830 -3.93 -10.87 -29.23
N HIS A 831 -3.98 -10.61 -27.92
CA HIS A 831 -5.24 -10.65 -27.16
C HIS A 831 -6.23 -9.60 -27.69
N ALA A 832 -7.49 -9.98 -27.80
CA ALA A 832 -8.55 -9.11 -28.29
C ALA A 832 -9.25 -8.45 -27.13
N GLY A 833 -8.85 -7.23 -26.80
CA GLY A 833 -9.64 -6.25 -26.03
C GLY A 833 -10.19 -6.62 -24.65
N ALA A 834 -10.58 -7.85 -24.43
CA ALA A 834 -11.22 -8.29 -23.19
C ALA A 834 -10.19 -8.81 -22.16
N THR A 835 -10.49 -8.64 -20.92
CA THR A 835 -9.78 -9.22 -19.79
C THR A 835 -10.06 -10.73 -19.77
N TYR A 836 -9.02 -11.53 -19.71
CA TYR A 836 -9.15 -12.97 -19.55
C TYR A 836 -9.35 -13.32 -18.09
N VAL A 837 -10.10 -14.39 -17.83
CA VAL A 837 -10.29 -14.95 -16.48
C VAL A 837 -10.06 -16.44 -16.52
N VAL A 838 -9.24 -16.93 -15.62
CA VAL A 838 -9.10 -18.35 -15.37
C VAL A 838 -10.20 -18.77 -14.41
N ASN A 839 -11.02 -19.72 -14.82
CA ASN A 839 -12.07 -20.24 -13.99
C ASN A 839 -11.62 -21.56 -13.36
N HIS A 840 -11.40 -21.54 -12.05
CA HIS A 840 -10.86 -22.68 -11.30
C HIS A 840 -11.90 -23.75 -10.99
N ALA A 841 -13.13 -23.36 -10.71
CA ALA A 841 -14.13 -24.26 -10.16
C ALA A 841 -15.48 -24.23 -10.86
N LEU A 842 -15.89 -23.09 -11.40
CA LEU A 842 -17.28 -22.84 -11.75
C LEU A 842 -17.85 -23.68 -12.90
N PRO A 843 -17.17 -23.90 -14.05
CA PRO A 843 -17.77 -24.65 -15.15
C PRO A 843 -17.88 -26.14 -14.89
N SER A 844 -16.90 -26.76 -14.21
CA SER A 844 -16.91 -28.17 -13.89
C SER A 844 -17.95 -28.55 -12.85
N ALA A 845 -18.31 -27.63 -11.97
CA ALA A 845 -19.36 -27.78 -10.98
C ALA A 845 -20.76 -27.30 -11.46
N GLY A 846 -20.84 -26.69 -12.64
CA GLY A 846 -22.08 -26.10 -13.15
C GLY A 846 -22.52 -24.82 -12.45
N ILE A 847 -21.62 -24.22 -11.63
CA ILE A 847 -21.88 -23.03 -10.81
C ILE A 847 -21.45 -21.80 -11.60
N ARG A 848 -22.36 -20.87 -11.90
CA ARG A 848 -22.07 -19.67 -12.68
C ARG A 848 -22.47 -18.36 -12.01
N SER A 849 -23.25 -18.47 -10.92
CA SER A 849 -23.71 -17.32 -10.15
C SER A 849 -23.50 -17.53 -8.65
N ARG A 850 -23.62 -16.45 -7.91
CA ARG A 850 -23.64 -16.47 -6.44
C ARG A 850 -24.74 -17.37 -5.90
N ASP A 851 -25.96 -17.27 -6.46
CA ASP A 851 -27.12 -18.01 -6.01
C ASP A 851 -26.92 -19.52 -6.24
N GLU A 852 -26.45 -19.93 -7.43
CA GLU A 852 -26.12 -21.32 -7.72
C GLU A 852 -25.04 -21.88 -6.77
N LEU A 853 -24.04 -21.07 -6.38
CA LEU A 853 -23.03 -21.48 -5.43
C LEU A 853 -23.63 -21.77 -4.05
N TYR A 854 -24.44 -20.87 -3.52
CA TYR A 854 -25.05 -21.04 -2.21
C TYR A 854 -26.14 -22.12 -2.21
N GLU A 855 -26.90 -22.28 -3.31
CA GLU A 855 -27.84 -23.39 -3.48
C GLU A 855 -27.13 -24.75 -3.49
N ALA A 856 -26.03 -24.88 -4.22
CA ALA A 856 -25.23 -26.09 -4.24
C ALA A 856 -24.63 -26.41 -2.86
N TRP A 857 -24.17 -25.39 -2.13
CA TRP A 857 -23.67 -25.54 -0.76
C TRP A 857 -24.79 -26.02 0.19
N ALA A 858 -25.93 -25.34 0.18
CA ALA A 858 -27.09 -25.70 1.03
C ALA A 858 -27.60 -27.13 0.73
N ALA A 859 -27.65 -27.51 -0.55
CA ALA A 859 -28.05 -28.87 -0.96
C ALA A 859 -27.09 -29.95 -0.42
N LEU A 860 -25.78 -29.68 -0.48
CA LEU A 860 -24.77 -30.60 0.07
C LEU A 860 -24.85 -30.67 1.60
N GLU A 861 -25.07 -29.56 2.29
CA GLU A 861 -25.26 -29.49 3.75
C GLU A 861 -26.47 -30.28 4.20
N ALA A 862 -27.60 -30.16 3.48
CA ALA A 862 -28.84 -30.90 3.77
C ALA A 862 -28.69 -32.42 3.50
N SER A 863 -27.76 -32.86 2.68
CA SER A 863 -27.53 -34.26 2.36
C SER A 863 -26.66 -35.00 3.37
N ARG A 864 -25.99 -34.28 4.26
CA ARG A 864 -25.19 -34.81 5.39
C ARG A 864 -25.99 -34.88 6.66
#